data_5a3e93f48d2e274aaa49cc99f6a0665c
#
_entry.id   5a3e93f48d2e274aaa49cc99f6a0665c
#
_cell.length_a   1.000
_cell.length_b   1.000
_cell.length_c   1.000
_cell.angle_alpha   90.00
_cell.angle_beta   90.00
_cell.angle_gamma   90.00
#
_symmetry.space_group_name_H-M   'P 1'
#
loop_
_entity.id
_entity.type
_entity.pdbx_description
1 polymer ?
#
loop_
_entity_poly.entity_id
_entity_poly.type
_entity_poly.pdbx_seq_one_letter_code
_entity_poly.pdbx_strand_id
1 'polypeptide(L)'
;MNTYSPKDVFEQSRVAQLEQLPVTLYETPQAGALAVARHIADEIRDRQAKGQKFVVSLAPGRSTSDVYAELVRMYREEGLSFKNVEFFDLYEYYPLADDRLGNHAQLSRQLLDLVDIPKENIHNIPGNMPKEDILSFCREYEWQIAQAGGIDFQLLGIGRCGNIAFNQPGSSFISSTRLVVLDNNSREDAKIMFGSVDQVPVSAVTMGIDTILQAREVMIIAWGEHKSGIVRRAVEGEYNVSCPASALQHHKHTAVLLDISAAAALTRMATPWVVRSCEWDDRLIRRAVVWLCRQTDKPILKLTNKDYNDYGLSELITRFESAYNCNIKVFNDLQHTITGWPGGKPNADDTNRPERAVPFPKDILIFSPHPDDDVISMGGTFARLIKQGHNVHVAYETSGCIAVCDDEVIRFLDFVRGYADLGLLQGGDAYRKYEEYMHFLKDEKIGDQDTREILDLKALIRRGEATAACRYMGLETDHIHFLNLPFYETGSIHKAPLGDADISIVRKILEEIRPHEMFVAGDLADPHGTHRVCWEAVLAAISQLRETDAWQEWLSECRIWMYRGAWQEWDIDQIEMAVPISPEELRFKRNTILKHQSQMESAPFMGNDERLFWQRAEDRNHATAEIYARLGLANYEAIEAFVRYKME
;
A
#
# COMPACT_ATOMS: atom_id res chain seq x y z
N MET A 1 -1.99 14.87 19.78
CA MET A 1 -2.51 16.19 19.28
C MET A 1 -2.31 16.23 17.78
N ASN A 2 -3.29 16.70 17.01
CA ASN A 2 -3.21 16.73 15.55
C ASN A 2 -2.22 17.83 15.12
N THR A 3 -0.94 17.47 14.95
CA THR A 3 0.16 18.38 14.56
C THR A 3 0.00 18.94 13.14
N TYR A 4 -0.94 18.40 12.36
CA TYR A 4 -1.19 18.75 10.96
C TYR A 4 -2.42 19.63 10.75
N SER A 5 -3.09 20.04 11.83
CA SER A 5 -4.16 21.05 11.74
C SER A 5 -3.55 22.43 11.45
N PRO A 6 -4.22 23.27 10.64
CA PRO A 6 -3.80 24.66 10.43
C PRO A 6 -3.59 25.37 11.77
N LYS A 7 -2.43 26.03 11.93
CA LYS A 7 -2.00 26.59 13.22
C LYS A 7 -2.58 27.98 13.49
N ASP A 8 -2.93 28.73 12.45
CA ASP A 8 -3.45 30.09 12.56
C ASP A 8 -4.55 30.39 11.51
N VAL A 9 -5.18 31.54 11.65
CA VAL A 9 -6.29 31.98 10.77
C VAL A 9 -5.84 32.15 9.31
N PHE A 10 -4.59 32.54 9.08
CA PHE A 10 -4.06 32.74 7.73
C PHE A 10 -3.86 31.40 7.02
N GLU A 11 -3.25 30.43 7.70
CA GLU A 11 -3.11 29.05 7.19
C GLU A 11 -4.49 28.42 6.95
N GLN A 12 -5.42 28.57 7.91
CA GLN A 12 -6.80 28.10 7.75
C GLN A 12 -7.47 28.68 6.50
N SER A 13 -7.34 29.99 6.27
CA SER A 13 -7.91 30.65 5.11
C SER A 13 -7.31 30.14 3.80
N ARG A 14 -6.00 29.92 3.73
CA ARG A 14 -5.33 29.39 2.53
C ARG A 14 -5.67 27.93 2.27
N VAL A 15 -5.68 27.11 3.31
CA VAL A 15 -6.10 25.71 3.19
C VAL A 15 -7.55 25.62 2.70
N ALA A 16 -8.47 26.43 3.26
CA ALA A 16 -9.87 26.47 2.85
C ALA A 16 -10.10 26.99 1.41
N GLN A 17 -9.13 27.70 0.83
CA GLN A 17 -9.19 28.09 -0.59
C GLN A 17 -8.81 26.93 -1.53
N LEU A 18 -7.99 25.98 -1.06
CA LEU A 18 -7.51 24.85 -1.83
C LEU A 18 -8.37 23.61 -1.58
N GLU A 19 -8.61 23.29 -0.32
CA GLU A 19 -9.38 22.11 0.08
C GLU A 19 -10.88 22.44 0.10
N GLN A 20 -11.59 21.93 -0.89
CA GLN A 20 -13.04 22.11 -1.03
C GLN A 20 -13.83 21.20 -0.08
N LEU A 21 -13.15 20.24 0.57
CA LEU A 21 -13.69 19.33 1.59
C LEU A 21 -12.90 19.48 2.90
N PRO A 22 -13.56 19.50 4.06
CA PRO A 22 -12.89 19.50 5.34
C PRO A 22 -12.08 18.22 5.55
N VAL A 23 -10.77 18.34 5.77
CA VAL A 23 -9.85 17.20 5.95
C VAL A 23 -9.31 17.18 7.37
N THR A 24 -9.42 16.02 8.02
CA THR A 24 -8.78 15.71 9.30
C THR A 24 -7.70 14.66 9.09
N LEU A 25 -6.49 14.91 9.64
CA LEU A 25 -5.34 14.03 9.51
C LEU A 25 -5.05 13.28 10.81
N TYR A 26 -4.73 12.01 10.68
CA TYR A 26 -4.33 11.11 11.76
C TYR A 26 -2.93 10.55 11.47
N GLU A 27 -2.19 10.24 12.53
CA GLU A 27 -0.85 9.67 12.40
C GLU A 27 -0.87 8.26 11.81
N THR A 28 -1.92 7.50 12.14
CA THR A 28 -2.09 6.12 11.68
C THR A 28 -3.53 5.85 11.23
N PRO A 29 -3.74 4.87 10.34
CA PRO A 29 -5.08 4.40 9.97
C PRO A 29 -5.93 3.99 11.19
N GLN A 30 -5.31 3.34 12.18
CA GLN A 30 -5.98 2.88 13.40
C GLN A 30 -6.50 4.05 14.24
N ALA A 31 -5.72 5.13 14.38
CA ALA A 31 -6.16 6.33 15.09
C ALA A 31 -7.36 7.00 14.39
N GLY A 32 -7.35 7.01 13.06
CA GLY A 32 -8.47 7.51 12.27
C GLY A 32 -9.71 6.61 12.38
N ALA A 33 -9.54 5.29 12.29
CA ALA A 33 -10.63 4.32 12.44
C ALA A 33 -11.28 4.41 13.83
N LEU A 34 -10.48 4.55 14.89
CA LEU A 34 -10.98 4.75 16.26
C LEU A 34 -11.81 6.04 16.37
N ALA A 35 -11.37 7.12 15.73
CA ALA A 35 -12.11 8.39 15.75
C ALA A 35 -13.48 8.26 15.06
N VAL A 36 -13.54 7.57 13.91
CA VAL A 36 -14.80 7.28 13.20
C VAL A 36 -15.72 6.41 14.06
N ALA A 37 -15.18 5.33 14.64
CA ALA A 37 -15.97 4.42 15.48
C ALA A 37 -16.57 5.14 16.71
N ARG A 38 -15.80 6.02 17.36
CA ARG A 38 -16.29 6.86 18.46
C ARG A 38 -17.39 7.80 18.01
N HIS A 39 -17.21 8.48 16.88
CA HIS A 39 -18.24 9.37 16.35
C HIS A 39 -19.56 8.62 16.09
N ILE A 40 -19.51 7.45 15.44
CA ILE A 40 -20.70 6.60 15.22
C ILE A 40 -21.32 6.18 16.56
N ALA A 41 -20.51 5.75 17.53
CA ALA A 41 -20.99 5.32 18.83
C ALA A 41 -21.67 6.44 19.62
N ASP A 42 -21.12 7.66 19.55
CA ASP A 42 -21.69 8.82 20.21
C ASP A 42 -23.00 9.26 19.58
N GLU A 43 -23.14 9.21 18.24
CA GLU A 43 -24.40 9.45 17.54
C GLU A 43 -25.46 8.39 17.90
N ILE A 44 -25.08 7.10 17.96
CA ILE A 44 -25.98 6.02 18.42
C ILE A 44 -26.52 6.33 19.83
N ARG A 45 -25.64 6.67 20.78
CA ARG A 45 -25.99 6.97 22.16
C ARG A 45 -26.89 8.21 22.26
N ASP A 46 -26.54 9.29 21.54
CA ASP A 46 -27.32 10.54 21.54
C ASP A 46 -28.74 10.33 21.00
N ARG A 47 -28.88 9.61 19.88
CA ARG A 47 -30.20 9.27 19.29
C ARG A 47 -30.99 8.33 20.19
N GLN A 48 -30.31 7.36 20.81
CA GLN A 48 -30.95 6.44 21.75
C GLN A 48 -31.50 7.19 22.96
N ALA A 49 -30.73 8.13 23.52
CA ALA A 49 -31.17 8.97 24.65
C ALA A 49 -32.40 9.84 24.31
N LYS A 50 -32.56 10.20 23.04
CA LYS A 50 -33.70 10.97 22.51
C LYS A 50 -34.88 10.07 22.06
N GLY A 51 -34.77 8.75 22.16
CA GLY A 51 -35.75 7.80 21.66
C GLY A 51 -35.90 7.81 20.14
N GLN A 52 -34.85 8.19 19.41
CA GLN A 52 -34.82 8.31 17.96
C GLN A 52 -34.04 7.15 17.34
N LYS A 53 -34.42 6.78 16.12
CA LYS A 53 -33.60 5.89 15.28
C LYS A 53 -32.37 6.62 14.76
N PHE A 54 -31.33 5.88 14.48
CA PHE A 54 -30.14 6.31 13.77
C PHE A 54 -30.01 5.53 12.47
N VAL A 55 -30.30 6.19 11.36
CA VAL A 55 -30.34 5.58 10.02
C VAL A 55 -28.95 5.70 9.38
N VAL A 56 -28.32 4.55 9.11
CA VAL A 56 -26.94 4.53 8.63
C VAL A 56 -26.77 3.71 7.36
N SER A 57 -25.78 4.09 6.56
CA SER A 57 -25.26 3.27 5.47
C SER A 57 -23.73 3.24 5.55
N LEU A 58 -23.16 2.05 5.58
CA LEU A 58 -21.76 1.82 5.88
C LEU A 58 -21.10 1.04 4.73
N ALA A 59 -19.99 1.56 4.21
CA ALA A 59 -19.25 0.91 3.13
C ALA A 59 -18.58 -0.37 3.61
N PRO A 60 -18.78 -1.54 2.98
CA PRO A 60 -17.96 -2.70 3.21
C PRO A 60 -16.53 -2.45 2.71
N GLY A 61 -15.56 -3.21 3.21
CA GLY A 61 -14.19 -3.16 2.68
C GLY A 61 -13.11 -3.17 3.75
N ARG A 62 -11.85 -3.14 3.27
CA ARG A 62 -10.68 -3.18 4.15
C ARG A 62 -10.47 -1.88 4.91
N SER A 63 -10.70 -0.74 4.29
CA SER A 63 -10.48 0.56 4.93
C SER A 63 -11.38 0.79 6.13
N THR A 64 -12.55 0.14 6.16
CA THR A 64 -13.55 0.27 7.22
C THR A 64 -13.49 -0.85 8.27
N SER A 65 -12.71 -1.91 8.03
CA SER A 65 -12.64 -3.09 8.92
C SER A 65 -12.26 -2.73 10.36
N ASP A 66 -11.27 -1.85 10.55
CA ASP A 66 -10.83 -1.42 11.87
C ASP A 66 -11.90 -0.58 12.59
N VAL A 67 -12.71 0.18 11.84
CA VAL A 67 -13.88 0.91 12.39
C VAL A 67 -14.89 -0.09 12.96
N TYR A 68 -15.20 -1.14 12.20
CA TYR A 68 -16.18 -2.16 12.63
C TYR A 68 -15.66 -3.00 13.80
N ALA A 69 -14.40 -3.38 13.77
CA ALA A 69 -13.76 -4.08 14.90
C ALA A 69 -13.87 -3.28 16.20
N GLU A 70 -13.65 -1.97 16.12
CA GLU A 70 -13.75 -1.07 17.28
C GLU A 70 -15.21 -0.88 17.74
N LEU A 71 -16.18 -0.78 16.83
CA LEU A 71 -17.60 -0.74 17.17
C LEU A 71 -18.05 -2.03 17.87
N VAL A 72 -17.59 -3.19 17.40
CA VAL A 72 -17.85 -4.50 18.04
C VAL A 72 -17.20 -4.56 19.42
N ARG A 73 -15.98 -4.03 19.59
CA ARG A 73 -15.34 -3.92 20.90
C ARG A 73 -16.17 -3.05 21.85
N MET A 74 -16.60 -1.86 21.40
CA MET A 74 -17.45 -0.97 22.20
C MET A 74 -18.78 -1.61 22.57
N TYR A 75 -19.38 -2.41 21.69
CA TYR A 75 -20.58 -3.20 22.00
C TYR A 75 -20.31 -4.20 23.11
N ARG A 76 -19.22 -4.97 23.02
CA ARG A 76 -18.91 -6.05 23.98
C ARG A 76 -18.40 -5.54 25.32
N GLU A 77 -17.61 -4.46 25.33
CA GLU A 77 -16.86 -4.00 26.49
C GLU A 77 -17.43 -2.71 27.10
N GLU A 78 -18.05 -1.84 26.30
CA GLU A 78 -18.52 -0.52 26.76
C GLU A 78 -20.06 -0.40 26.80
N GLY A 79 -20.77 -1.49 26.47
CA GLY A 79 -22.24 -1.53 26.52
C GLY A 79 -22.92 -0.66 25.46
N LEU A 80 -22.26 -0.40 24.30
CA LEU A 80 -22.88 0.24 23.15
C LEU A 80 -23.99 -0.69 22.63
N SER A 81 -25.22 -0.18 22.39
CA SER A 81 -26.33 -0.97 21.86
C SER A 81 -26.77 -0.40 20.51
N PHE A 82 -27.00 -1.28 19.54
CA PHE A 82 -27.44 -0.95 18.18
C PHE A 82 -28.95 -1.10 17.98
N LYS A 83 -29.75 -1.27 19.04
CA LYS A 83 -31.20 -1.49 18.94
C LYS A 83 -31.96 -0.36 18.25
N ASN A 84 -31.44 0.85 18.30
CA ASN A 84 -32.03 2.01 17.63
C ASN A 84 -31.44 2.28 16.24
N VAL A 85 -30.53 1.42 15.75
CA VAL A 85 -29.91 1.56 14.43
C VAL A 85 -30.82 0.95 13.37
N GLU A 86 -30.95 1.67 12.24
CA GLU A 86 -31.58 1.19 11.00
C GLU A 86 -30.53 1.28 9.89
N PHE A 87 -30.24 0.16 9.26
CA PHE A 87 -29.11 0.00 8.34
C PHE A 87 -29.57 -0.22 6.91
N PHE A 88 -28.93 0.46 5.97
CA PHE A 88 -29.14 0.32 4.51
C PHE A 88 -27.82 -0.06 3.83
N ASP A 89 -27.83 -1.13 3.01
CA ASP A 89 -26.69 -1.49 2.18
C ASP A 89 -26.36 -0.37 1.19
N LEU A 90 -25.07 -0.11 0.99
CA LEU A 90 -24.60 0.92 0.04
C LEU A 90 -24.58 0.37 -1.39
N TYR A 91 -24.19 -0.88 -1.58
CA TYR A 91 -24.10 -1.56 -2.87
C TYR A 91 -23.94 -3.06 -2.73
N GLU A 92 -24.30 -3.82 -3.80
CA GLU A 92 -24.07 -5.26 -3.88
C GLU A 92 -23.74 -5.67 -5.32
N TYR A 93 -22.89 -6.70 -5.47
CA TYR A 93 -22.58 -7.30 -6.76
C TYR A 93 -23.80 -7.96 -7.40
N TYR A 94 -23.87 -7.94 -8.75
CA TYR A 94 -24.97 -8.52 -9.50
C TYR A 94 -24.54 -9.06 -10.88
N PRO A 95 -24.97 -10.28 -11.31
CA PRO A 95 -25.62 -11.29 -10.47
C PRO A 95 -24.60 -11.95 -9.53
N LEU A 96 -25.00 -12.24 -8.33
CA LEU A 96 -24.17 -12.91 -7.33
C LEU A 96 -24.56 -14.40 -7.27
N ALA A 97 -23.62 -15.28 -7.58
CA ALA A 97 -23.86 -16.73 -7.60
C ALA A 97 -23.78 -17.35 -6.19
N ASP A 98 -23.00 -16.76 -5.32
CA ASP A 98 -22.84 -17.18 -3.92
C ASP A 98 -22.95 -15.96 -3.00
N ASP A 99 -24.01 -15.90 -2.23
CA ASP A 99 -24.29 -14.76 -1.33
C ASP A 99 -23.19 -14.56 -0.27
N ARG A 100 -22.38 -15.59 0.02
CA ARG A 100 -21.24 -15.48 0.95
C ARG A 100 -20.13 -14.55 0.46
N LEU A 101 -20.04 -14.35 -0.84
CA LEU A 101 -19.04 -13.48 -1.51
C LEU A 101 -19.55 -12.04 -1.66
N GLY A 102 -20.80 -11.76 -1.27
CA GLY A 102 -21.40 -10.44 -1.35
C GLY A 102 -20.86 -9.45 -0.32
N ASN A 103 -21.05 -8.17 -0.63
CA ASN A 103 -20.73 -7.05 0.25
C ASN A 103 -21.56 -7.07 1.54
N HIS A 104 -22.86 -7.42 1.44
CA HIS A 104 -23.72 -7.59 2.60
C HIS A 104 -23.17 -8.69 3.54
N ALA A 105 -22.80 -9.85 3.00
CA ALA A 105 -22.23 -10.94 3.80
C ALA A 105 -20.87 -10.55 4.43
N GLN A 106 -20.07 -9.76 3.75
CA GLN A 106 -18.83 -9.23 4.33
C GLN A 106 -19.13 -8.34 5.55
N LEU A 107 -20.05 -7.40 5.41
CA LEU A 107 -20.41 -6.49 6.49
C LEU A 107 -21.12 -7.22 7.64
N SER A 108 -21.95 -8.23 7.34
CA SER A 108 -22.57 -9.10 8.36
C SER A 108 -21.51 -9.77 9.22
N ARG A 109 -20.50 -10.38 8.62
CA ARG A 109 -19.38 -11.00 9.37
C ARG A 109 -18.54 -9.99 10.16
N GLN A 110 -18.39 -8.76 9.67
CA GLN A 110 -17.56 -7.73 10.32
C GLN A 110 -18.30 -6.96 11.42
N LEU A 111 -19.62 -6.80 11.31
CA LEU A 111 -20.41 -5.95 12.21
C LEU A 111 -21.81 -6.48 12.51
N LEU A 112 -22.69 -6.67 11.49
CA LEU A 112 -24.13 -6.78 11.70
C LEU A 112 -24.54 -8.01 12.52
N ASP A 113 -23.85 -9.16 12.34
CA ASP A 113 -24.08 -10.40 13.09
C ASP A 113 -23.40 -10.39 14.48
N LEU A 114 -22.55 -9.41 14.75
CA LEU A 114 -21.76 -9.34 15.98
C LEU A 114 -22.32 -8.37 17.03
N VAL A 115 -23.39 -7.61 16.67
CA VAL A 115 -24.05 -6.60 17.50
C VAL A 115 -25.56 -6.84 17.59
N ASP A 116 -26.28 -6.08 18.42
CA ASP A 116 -27.71 -6.27 18.71
C ASP A 116 -28.66 -5.46 17.81
N ILE A 117 -28.28 -5.22 16.54
CA ILE A 117 -29.17 -4.57 15.57
C ILE A 117 -30.37 -5.47 15.26
N PRO A 118 -31.62 -4.96 15.30
CA PRO A 118 -32.80 -5.76 14.95
C PRO A 118 -32.77 -6.14 13.46
N LYS A 119 -33.07 -7.40 13.15
CA LYS A 119 -33.04 -7.90 11.75
C LYS A 119 -34.02 -7.16 10.85
N GLU A 120 -35.16 -6.75 11.36
CA GLU A 120 -36.16 -5.95 10.67
C GLU A 120 -35.69 -4.53 10.33
N ASN A 121 -34.62 -4.07 10.95
CA ASN A 121 -33.98 -2.79 10.67
C ASN A 121 -32.81 -2.91 9.67
N ILE A 122 -32.56 -4.07 9.09
CA ILE A 122 -31.49 -4.28 8.11
C ILE A 122 -32.11 -4.39 6.73
N HIS A 123 -31.84 -3.41 5.89
CA HIS A 123 -32.29 -3.33 4.50
C HIS A 123 -31.16 -3.69 3.55
N ASN A 124 -31.17 -4.93 3.07
CA ASN A 124 -30.13 -5.40 2.16
C ASN A 124 -30.49 -5.26 0.68
N ILE A 125 -29.47 -5.21 -0.17
CA ILE A 125 -29.60 -5.26 -1.63
C ILE A 125 -29.34 -6.72 -2.05
N PRO A 126 -30.37 -7.47 -2.54
CA PRO A 126 -30.17 -8.86 -2.96
C PRO A 126 -29.31 -8.94 -4.23
N GLY A 127 -28.20 -9.69 -4.18
CA GLY A 127 -27.31 -9.91 -5.33
C GLY A 127 -27.83 -10.87 -6.40
N ASN A 128 -28.92 -11.60 -6.11
CA ASN A 128 -29.45 -12.68 -6.96
C ASN A 128 -30.91 -12.46 -7.41
N MET A 129 -31.44 -11.23 -7.27
CA MET A 129 -32.81 -10.94 -7.70
C MET A 129 -32.99 -11.09 -9.22
N PRO A 130 -34.22 -11.42 -9.72
CA PRO A 130 -34.48 -11.42 -11.17
C PRO A 130 -34.19 -10.07 -11.80
N LYS A 131 -33.63 -10.08 -13.03
CA LYS A 131 -33.21 -8.85 -13.72
C LYS A 131 -34.37 -7.89 -13.98
N GLU A 132 -35.56 -8.41 -14.24
CA GLU A 132 -36.80 -7.66 -14.44
C GLU A 132 -37.26 -6.91 -13.19
N ASP A 133 -36.87 -7.37 -12.00
CA ASP A 133 -37.28 -6.79 -10.72
C ASP A 133 -36.34 -5.69 -10.22
N ILE A 134 -35.14 -5.58 -10.80
CA ILE A 134 -34.11 -4.62 -10.33
C ILE A 134 -34.64 -3.18 -10.29
N LEU A 135 -35.32 -2.75 -11.35
CA LEU A 135 -35.81 -1.37 -11.41
C LEU A 135 -36.90 -1.09 -10.38
N SER A 136 -37.81 -2.05 -10.15
CA SER A 136 -38.84 -1.93 -9.13
C SER A 136 -38.23 -1.97 -7.74
N PHE A 137 -37.26 -2.85 -7.50
CA PHE A 137 -36.48 -2.91 -6.26
C PHE A 137 -35.78 -1.58 -5.98
N CYS A 138 -35.05 -1.01 -6.93
CA CYS A 138 -34.35 0.24 -6.72
C CYS A 138 -35.28 1.38 -6.32
N ARG A 139 -36.49 1.45 -6.91
CA ARG A 139 -37.51 2.45 -6.56
C ARG A 139 -38.05 2.23 -5.14
N GLU A 140 -38.32 0.99 -4.81
CA GLU A 140 -38.79 0.61 -3.48
C GLU A 140 -37.74 0.90 -2.41
N TYR A 141 -36.46 0.64 -2.72
CA TYR A 141 -35.33 0.91 -1.84
C TYR A 141 -35.17 2.40 -1.52
N GLU A 142 -35.26 3.27 -2.54
CA GLU A 142 -35.28 4.73 -2.35
C GLU A 142 -36.50 5.18 -1.51
N TRP A 143 -37.66 4.56 -1.73
CA TRP A 143 -38.85 4.84 -0.94
C TRP A 143 -38.66 4.41 0.53
N GLN A 144 -38.07 3.25 0.79
CA GLN A 144 -37.76 2.79 2.16
C GLN A 144 -36.80 3.73 2.88
N ILE A 145 -35.74 4.21 2.19
CA ILE A 145 -34.84 5.23 2.74
C ILE A 145 -35.63 6.51 3.10
N ALA A 146 -36.53 6.96 2.24
CA ALA A 146 -37.36 8.12 2.52
C ALA A 146 -38.33 7.90 3.69
N GLN A 147 -38.94 6.69 3.83
CA GLN A 147 -39.82 6.33 4.95
C GLN A 147 -39.06 6.26 6.28
N ALA A 148 -37.80 5.81 6.27
CA ALA A 148 -36.92 5.85 7.43
C ALA A 148 -36.54 7.27 7.87
N GLY A 149 -36.88 8.28 7.05
CA GLY A 149 -36.57 9.69 7.29
C GLY A 149 -35.29 10.16 6.61
N GLY A 150 -34.73 9.36 5.71
CA GLY A 150 -33.41 9.58 5.05
C GLY A 150 -32.24 9.06 5.89
N ILE A 151 -31.07 8.97 5.29
CA ILE A 151 -29.85 8.50 5.94
C ILE A 151 -29.30 9.62 6.85
N ASP A 152 -29.08 9.30 8.12
CA ASP A 152 -28.47 10.23 9.08
C ASP A 152 -26.96 10.27 8.89
N PHE A 153 -26.32 9.12 8.69
CA PHE A 153 -24.86 9.00 8.58
C PHE A 153 -24.46 8.02 7.46
N GLN A 154 -23.56 8.48 6.60
CA GLN A 154 -23.02 7.72 5.48
C GLN A 154 -21.49 7.57 5.65
N LEU A 155 -20.99 6.34 5.79
CA LEU A 155 -19.55 6.06 5.76
C LEU A 155 -19.13 5.56 4.39
N LEU A 156 -18.13 6.20 3.80
CA LEU A 156 -17.61 5.89 2.47
C LEU A 156 -16.11 5.61 2.50
N GLY A 157 -15.66 4.71 1.64
CA GLY A 157 -14.30 4.69 1.14
C GLY A 157 -14.19 5.44 -0.19
N ILE A 158 -12.97 5.65 -0.68
CA ILE A 158 -12.69 6.20 -2.01
C ILE A 158 -11.94 5.17 -2.86
N GLY A 159 -12.47 4.86 -4.02
CA GLY A 159 -11.82 3.99 -4.99
C GLY A 159 -10.69 4.69 -5.74
N ARG A 160 -9.83 3.92 -6.44
CA ARG A 160 -8.64 4.43 -7.16
C ARG A 160 -8.96 5.48 -8.23
N CYS A 161 -10.14 5.40 -8.82
CA CYS A 161 -10.59 6.35 -9.84
C CYS A 161 -11.46 7.49 -9.27
N GLY A 162 -11.55 7.61 -7.94
CA GLY A 162 -12.41 8.58 -7.27
C GLY A 162 -13.87 8.16 -7.16
N ASN A 163 -14.15 6.88 -7.41
CA ASN A 163 -15.49 6.33 -7.20
C ASN A 163 -15.86 6.29 -5.72
N ILE A 164 -17.11 6.61 -5.42
CA ILE A 164 -17.77 6.42 -4.13
C ILE A 164 -18.89 5.40 -4.34
N ALA A 165 -18.96 4.38 -3.47
CA ALA A 165 -19.71 3.16 -3.78
C ALA A 165 -19.27 2.61 -5.16
N PHE A 166 -20.18 2.08 -5.98
CA PHE A 166 -19.90 1.73 -7.37
C PHE A 166 -20.27 2.85 -8.38
N ASN A 167 -20.30 4.11 -7.93
CA ASN A 167 -20.41 5.25 -8.83
C ASN A 167 -19.03 5.56 -9.43
N GLN A 168 -18.81 5.08 -10.64
CA GLN A 168 -17.55 5.19 -11.39
C GLN A 168 -17.44 6.51 -12.14
N PRO A 169 -16.24 6.89 -12.64
CA PRO A 169 -16.07 8.06 -13.51
C PRO A 169 -17.12 8.09 -14.63
N GLY A 170 -17.74 9.26 -14.80
CA GLY A 170 -18.86 9.46 -15.71
C GLY A 170 -20.25 9.23 -15.11
N SER A 171 -20.35 8.77 -13.84
CA SER A 171 -21.64 8.67 -13.15
C SER A 171 -22.28 10.06 -12.96
N SER A 172 -23.58 10.14 -13.26
CA SER A 172 -24.33 11.38 -13.08
C SER A 172 -24.46 11.73 -11.59
N PHE A 173 -24.22 12.99 -11.24
CA PHE A 173 -24.37 13.48 -9.87
C PHE A 173 -25.82 13.50 -9.36
N ILE A 174 -26.79 13.42 -10.26
CA ILE A 174 -28.21 13.32 -9.93
C ILE A 174 -28.75 11.88 -10.01
N SER A 175 -27.85 10.88 -9.96
CA SER A 175 -28.26 9.47 -10.02
C SER A 175 -28.77 8.98 -8.67
N SER A 176 -29.87 8.21 -8.70
CA SER A 176 -30.37 7.43 -7.57
C SER A 176 -29.90 5.98 -7.63
N THR A 177 -30.37 5.13 -6.74
CA THR A 177 -30.05 3.70 -6.69
C THR A 177 -30.37 3.02 -8.02
N ARG A 178 -29.38 2.27 -8.56
CA ARG A 178 -29.48 1.68 -9.90
C ARG A 178 -28.51 0.54 -10.12
N LEU A 179 -28.80 -0.25 -11.17
CA LEU A 179 -27.83 -1.19 -11.73
C LEU A 179 -26.75 -0.43 -12.51
N VAL A 180 -25.48 -0.81 -12.31
CA VAL A 180 -24.32 -0.28 -13.03
C VAL A 180 -23.45 -1.42 -13.56
N VAL A 181 -22.70 -1.16 -14.63
CA VAL A 181 -21.65 -2.06 -15.10
C VAL A 181 -20.36 -1.68 -14.38
N LEU A 182 -19.63 -2.65 -13.87
CA LEU A 182 -18.36 -2.43 -13.18
C LEU A 182 -17.22 -2.23 -14.19
N ASP A 183 -16.36 -1.26 -13.91
CA ASP A 183 -15.12 -1.09 -14.65
C ASP A 183 -14.07 -2.18 -14.28
N ASN A 184 -13.04 -2.31 -15.10
CA ASN A 184 -11.99 -3.29 -14.87
C ASN A 184 -11.28 -3.07 -13.54
N ASN A 185 -11.07 -1.81 -13.10
CA ASN A 185 -10.42 -1.52 -11.82
C ASN A 185 -11.22 -2.05 -10.65
N SER A 186 -12.53 -1.82 -10.65
CA SER A 186 -13.43 -2.31 -9.59
C SER A 186 -13.47 -3.84 -9.57
N ARG A 187 -13.42 -4.49 -10.72
CA ARG A 187 -13.38 -5.95 -10.82
C ARG A 187 -12.01 -6.51 -10.39
N GLU A 188 -10.92 -5.90 -10.79
CA GLU A 188 -9.58 -6.28 -10.33
C GLU A 188 -9.42 -6.13 -8.80
N ASP A 189 -9.98 -5.06 -8.21
CA ASP A 189 -9.96 -4.89 -6.75
C ASP A 189 -10.75 -5.98 -6.01
N ALA A 190 -11.82 -6.48 -6.64
CA ALA A 190 -12.66 -7.54 -6.08
C ALA A 190 -12.10 -8.95 -6.30
N LYS A 191 -11.14 -9.14 -7.21
CA LYS A 191 -10.54 -10.44 -7.57
C LYS A 191 -10.17 -11.30 -6.35
N ILE A 192 -9.65 -10.68 -5.31
CA ILE A 192 -9.24 -11.38 -4.08
C ILE A 192 -10.44 -12.09 -3.41
N MET A 193 -11.63 -11.48 -3.47
CA MET A 193 -12.84 -12.09 -2.92
C MET A 193 -13.40 -13.22 -3.79
N PHE A 194 -13.23 -13.12 -5.10
CA PHE A 194 -13.84 -14.02 -6.07
C PHE A 194 -12.86 -15.04 -6.67
N GLY A 195 -11.57 -15.00 -6.28
CA GLY A 195 -10.53 -15.90 -6.79
C GLY A 195 -9.94 -15.47 -8.14
N SER A 196 -10.75 -15.02 -9.08
CA SER A 196 -10.30 -14.51 -10.38
C SER A 196 -11.18 -13.36 -10.87
N VAL A 197 -10.66 -12.52 -11.79
CA VAL A 197 -11.41 -11.40 -12.38
C VAL A 197 -12.64 -11.89 -13.17
N ASP A 198 -12.51 -13.04 -13.82
CA ASP A 198 -13.60 -13.62 -14.62
C ASP A 198 -14.79 -14.06 -13.76
N GLN A 199 -14.54 -14.37 -12.51
CA GLN A 199 -15.57 -14.75 -11.53
C GLN A 199 -16.21 -13.54 -10.82
N VAL A 200 -15.60 -12.36 -10.93
CA VAL A 200 -16.21 -11.14 -10.40
C VAL A 200 -17.41 -10.75 -11.26
N PRO A 201 -18.59 -10.51 -10.67
CA PRO A 201 -19.75 -10.04 -11.41
C PRO A 201 -19.44 -8.79 -12.24
N VAL A 202 -20.00 -8.72 -13.44
CA VAL A 202 -19.78 -7.59 -14.37
C VAL A 202 -20.62 -6.36 -14.03
N SER A 203 -21.58 -6.51 -13.12
CA SER A 203 -22.50 -5.44 -12.74
C SER A 203 -22.69 -5.40 -11.22
N ALA A 204 -23.29 -4.32 -10.75
CA ALA A 204 -23.66 -4.16 -9.34
C ALA A 204 -24.91 -3.27 -9.22
N VAL A 205 -25.66 -3.43 -8.14
CA VAL A 205 -26.68 -2.45 -7.73
C VAL A 205 -26.02 -1.53 -6.70
N THR A 206 -26.13 -0.23 -6.88
CA THR A 206 -25.46 0.77 -6.02
C THR A 206 -26.36 1.95 -5.73
N MET A 207 -26.31 2.48 -4.50
CA MET A 207 -26.85 3.82 -4.23
C MET A 207 -26.24 4.82 -5.20
N GLY A 208 -27.05 5.71 -5.73
CA GLY A 208 -26.59 6.77 -6.62
C GLY A 208 -25.93 7.92 -5.85
N ILE A 209 -25.28 8.80 -6.60
CA ILE A 209 -24.59 9.96 -6.00
C ILE A 209 -25.61 10.89 -5.32
N ASP A 210 -26.77 11.13 -5.94
CA ASP A 210 -27.80 11.97 -5.35
C ASP A 210 -28.34 11.37 -4.03
N THR A 211 -28.56 10.04 -3.99
CA THR A 211 -28.97 9.34 -2.76
C THR A 211 -27.94 9.54 -1.64
N ILE A 212 -26.64 9.43 -1.96
CA ILE A 212 -25.55 9.67 -1.02
C ILE A 212 -25.52 11.13 -0.56
N LEU A 213 -25.71 12.09 -1.47
CA LEU A 213 -25.71 13.52 -1.16
C LEU A 213 -26.92 13.96 -0.32
N GLN A 214 -27.98 13.16 -0.26
CA GLN A 214 -29.14 13.42 0.61
C GLN A 214 -28.92 12.96 2.06
N ALA A 215 -27.86 12.24 2.37
CA ALA A 215 -27.50 11.92 3.75
C ALA A 215 -27.26 13.20 4.56
N ARG A 216 -27.56 13.19 5.86
CA ARG A 216 -27.33 14.36 6.71
C ARG A 216 -25.87 14.61 6.98
N GLU A 217 -25.10 13.54 7.13
CA GLU A 217 -23.65 13.57 7.32
C GLU A 217 -22.98 12.48 6.47
N VAL A 218 -21.86 12.83 5.84
CA VAL A 218 -21.04 11.92 5.04
C VAL A 218 -19.61 11.96 5.55
N MET A 219 -19.05 10.79 5.86
CA MET A 219 -17.62 10.65 6.10
C MET A 219 -16.96 9.81 5.02
N ILE A 220 -15.85 10.32 4.47
CA ILE A 220 -14.93 9.53 3.64
C ILE A 220 -13.69 9.20 4.45
N ILE A 221 -13.28 7.94 4.39
CA ILE A 221 -11.98 7.51 4.92
C ILE A 221 -11.09 7.03 3.78
N ALA A 222 -9.80 7.38 3.87
CA ALA A 222 -8.78 6.85 2.97
C ALA A 222 -7.46 6.69 3.71
N TRP A 223 -6.85 5.51 3.56
CA TRP A 223 -5.61 5.14 4.21
C TRP A 223 -4.56 4.74 3.18
N GLY A 224 -3.31 5.14 3.45
CA GLY A 224 -2.13 4.76 2.68
C GLY A 224 -1.81 5.66 1.49
N GLU A 225 -0.53 5.70 1.15
CA GLU A 225 0.05 6.60 0.13
C GLU A 225 -0.54 6.39 -1.27
N HIS A 226 -0.96 5.14 -1.60
CA HIS A 226 -1.60 4.81 -2.88
C HIS A 226 -2.93 5.55 -3.12
N LYS A 227 -3.53 6.13 -2.07
CA LYS A 227 -4.73 6.97 -2.16
C LYS A 227 -4.42 8.46 -2.35
N SER A 228 -3.18 8.90 -2.13
CA SER A 228 -2.85 10.33 -2.04
C SER A 228 -3.22 11.13 -3.30
N GLY A 229 -2.97 10.59 -4.48
CA GLY A 229 -3.30 11.26 -5.75
C GLY A 229 -4.80 11.43 -5.96
N ILE A 230 -5.59 10.40 -5.66
CA ILE A 230 -7.06 10.49 -5.82
C ILE A 230 -7.71 11.31 -4.72
N VAL A 231 -7.17 11.28 -3.51
CA VAL A 231 -7.58 12.15 -2.41
C VAL A 231 -7.39 13.61 -2.81
N ARG A 232 -6.22 13.97 -3.33
CA ARG A 232 -5.99 15.33 -3.83
C ARG A 232 -7.00 15.74 -4.90
N ARG A 233 -7.29 14.86 -5.86
CA ARG A 233 -8.28 15.14 -6.90
C ARG A 233 -9.69 15.37 -6.33
N ALA A 234 -10.08 14.59 -5.32
CA ALA A 234 -11.39 14.72 -4.69
C ALA A 234 -11.51 15.99 -3.82
N VAL A 235 -10.41 16.33 -3.10
CA VAL A 235 -10.39 17.41 -2.10
C VAL A 235 -10.04 18.77 -2.71
N GLU A 236 -8.98 18.83 -3.55
CA GLU A 236 -8.43 20.07 -4.13
C GLU A 236 -8.77 20.24 -5.63
N GLY A 237 -9.26 19.18 -6.28
CA GLY A 237 -9.56 19.19 -7.70
C GLY A 237 -10.91 19.80 -8.03
N GLU A 238 -11.20 19.89 -9.32
CA GLU A 238 -12.46 20.42 -9.83
C GLU A 238 -13.64 19.48 -9.53
N TYR A 239 -14.82 20.05 -9.33
CA TYR A 239 -16.09 19.36 -9.30
C TYR A 239 -16.38 18.76 -10.67
N ASN A 240 -16.12 17.47 -10.84
CA ASN A 240 -16.15 16.82 -12.15
C ASN A 240 -16.55 15.35 -12.06
N VAL A 241 -17.41 14.89 -12.97
CA VAL A 241 -17.86 13.50 -13.07
C VAL A 241 -16.71 12.49 -13.31
N SER A 242 -15.54 12.95 -13.75
CA SER A 242 -14.33 12.10 -13.85
C SER A 242 -13.75 11.72 -12.48
N CYS A 243 -14.20 12.37 -11.40
CA CYS A 243 -13.90 12.03 -10.02
C CYS A 243 -15.18 12.10 -9.20
N PRO A 244 -15.98 11.03 -9.14
CA PRO A 244 -17.29 11.02 -8.47
C PRO A 244 -17.27 11.54 -7.03
N ALA A 245 -16.20 11.27 -6.28
CA ALA A 245 -16.01 11.79 -4.92
C ALA A 245 -16.01 13.32 -4.85
N SER A 246 -15.70 14.04 -5.96
CA SER A 246 -15.78 15.51 -6.02
C SER A 246 -17.21 16.03 -5.84
N ALA A 247 -18.23 15.19 -6.08
CA ALA A 247 -19.62 15.57 -5.82
C ALA A 247 -19.86 16.02 -4.39
N LEU A 248 -19.11 15.46 -3.45
CA LEU A 248 -19.21 15.77 -2.02
C LEU A 248 -18.74 17.18 -1.66
N GLN A 249 -18.01 17.88 -2.55
CA GLN A 249 -17.65 19.30 -2.36
C GLN A 249 -18.87 20.21 -2.21
N HIS A 250 -20.03 19.79 -2.72
CA HIS A 250 -21.31 20.50 -2.57
C HIS A 250 -22.18 20.00 -1.41
N HIS A 251 -21.73 18.99 -0.67
CA HIS A 251 -22.45 18.49 0.49
C HIS A 251 -22.06 19.27 1.75
N LYS A 252 -23.06 19.69 2.55
CA LYS A 252 -22.85 20.64 3.66
C LYS A 252 -22.10 20.05 4.86
N HIS A 253 -22.24 18.75 5.08
CA HIS A 253 -21.71 18.05 6.27
C HIS A 253 -20.89 16.84 5.83
N THR A 254 -19.87 17.08 5.02
CA THR A 254 -18.89 16.06 4.65
C THR A 254 -17.60 16.27 5.43
N ALA A 255 -17.00 15.17 5.89
CA ALA A 255 -15.66 15.14 6.46
C ALA A 255 -14.81 14.08 5.75
N VAL A 256 -13.53 14.40 5.49
CA VAL A 256 -12.54 13.48 4.93
C VAL A 256 -11.50 13.18 6.00
N LEU A 257 -11.37 11.91 6.38
CA LEU A 257 -10.43 11.47 7.40
C LEU A 257 -9.32 10.65 6.72
N LEU A 258 -8.10 11.08 6.91
CA LEU A 258 -6.92 10.54 6.23
C LEU A 258 -5.83 10.21 7.24
N ASP A 259 -5.01 9.20 6.92
CA ASP A 259 -3.68 9.13 7.52
C ASP A 259 -2.71 10.05 6.78
N ILE A 260 -1.54 10.29 7.36
CA ILE A 260 -0.51 11.16 6.78
C ILE A 260 -0.13 10.72 5.37
N SER A 261 -0.06 9.41 5.13
CA SER A 261 0.31 8.84 3.84
C SER A 261 -0.74 9.11 2.76
N ALA A 262 -2.03 8.95 3.07
CA ALA A 262 -3.11 9.28 2.14
C ALA A 262 -3.21 10.78 1.84
N ALA A 263 -2.74 11.63 2.77
CA ALA A 263 -2.71 13.08 2.60
C ALA A 263 -1.46 13.60 1.86
N ALA A 264 -0.46 12.76 1.58
CA ALA A 264 0.87 13.17 1.12
C ALA A 264 0.85 14.09 -0.12
N ALA A 265 -0.13 13.92 -1.02
CA ALA A 265 -0.26 14.75 -2.21
C ALA A 265 -1.04 16.06 -2.01
N LEU A 266 -1.71 16.28 -0.87
CA LEU A 266 -2.39 17.55 -0.58
C LEU A 266 -1.38 18.71 -0.53
N THR A 267 -1.77 19.88 -1.02
CA THR A 267 -0.87 21.04 -1.12
C THR A 267 -0.25 21.40 0.24
N ARG A 268 -1.00 21.36 1.33
CA ARG A 268 -0.45 21.64 2.68
C ARG A 268 0.60 20.63 3.15
N MET A 269 0.65 19.42 2.55
CA MET A 269 1.62 18.38 2.86
C MET A 269 2.78 18.37 1.85
N ALA A 270 2.47 18.40 0.56
CA ALA A 270 3.46 18.32 -0.51
C ALA A 270 4.29 19.60 -0.67
N THR A 271 3.63 20.77 -0.55
CA THR A 271 4.22 22.09 -0.78
C THR A 271 3.80 23.07 0.32
N PRO A 272 4.16 22.82 1.61
CA PRO A 272 3.65 23.57 2.74
C PRO A 272 3.95 25.08 2.68
N TRP A 273 5.02 25.51 2.02
CA TRP A 273 5.38 26.92 1.83
C TRP A 273 4.37 27.73 1.02
N VAL A 274 3.48 27.06 0.29
CA VAL A 274 2.38 27.73 -0.44
C VAL A 274 1.28 28.18 0.51
N VAL A 275 1.09 27.48 1.62
CA VAL A 275 -0.01 27.73 2.56
C VAL A 275 0.42 28.34 3.89
N ARG A 276 1.67 28.16 4.30
CA ARG A 276 2.19 28.62 5.59
C ARG A 276 3.67 28.96 5.57
N SER A 277 4.15 29.69 6.56
CA SER A 277 5.58 29.82 6.85
C SER A 277 6.16 28.47 7.28
N CYS A 278 7.36 28.17 6.84
CA CYS A 278 8.01 26.89 7.08
C CYS A 278 9.29 27.05 7.92
N GLU A 279 9.56 26.06 8.74
CA GLU A 279 10.90 25.84 9.27
C GLU A 279 11.72 25.10 8.22
N TRP A 280 12.68 25.79 7.61
CA TRP A 280 13.44 25.29 6.49
C TRP A 280 14.59 24.40 6.96
N ASP A 281 14.42 23.10 6.91
CA ASP A 281 15.49 22.10 6.98
C ASP A 281 16.03 21.75 5.56
N ASP A 282 17.11 21.00 5.51
CA ASP A 282 17.77 20.63 4.24
C ASP A 282 16.84 19.81 3.32
N ARG A 283 15.97 18.98 3.88
CA ARG A 283 15.01 18.17 3.13
C ARG A 283 13.92 19.05 2.50
N LEU A 284 13.35 19.95 3.28
CA LEU A 284 12.31 20.86 2.79
C LEU A 284 12.86 21.84 1.73
N ILE A 285 14.10 22.33 1.92
CA ILE A 285 14.78 23.17 0.93
C ILE A 285 14.97 22.39 -0.38
N ARG A 286 15.45 21.15 -0.32
CA ARG A 286 15.63 20.28 -1.49
C ARG A 286 14.29 20.06 -2.20
N ARG A 287 13.22 19.72 -1.46
CA ARG A 287 11.86 19.55 -1.99
C ARG A 287 11.36 20.81 -2.70
N ALA A 288 11.53 21.99 -2.09
CA ALA A 288 11.07 23.25 -2.67
C ALA A 288 11.79 23.57 -3.98
N VAL A 289 13.11 23.37 -4.03
CA VAL A 289 13.91 23.63 -5.24
C VAL A 289 13.58 22.63 -6.35
N VAL A 290 13.45 21.35 -6.04
CA VAL A 290 13.02 20.31 -7.00
C VAL A 290 11.62 20.61 -7.53
N TRP A 291 10.69 21.00 -6.66
CA TRP A 291 9.36 21.45 -7.07
C TRP A 291 9.42 22.67 -7.99
N LEU A 292 10.24 23.69 -7.66
CA LEU A 292 10.40 24.89 -8.47
C LEU A 292 10.96 24.57 -9.86
N CYS A 293 11.91 23.62 -9.97
CA CYS A 293 12.40 23.12 -11.25
C CYS A 293 11.27 22.57 -12.12
N ARG A 294 10.35 21.77 -11.52
CA ARG A 294 9.18 21.21 -12.22
C ARG A 294 8.19 22.30 -12.65
N GLN A 295 7.98 23.34 -11.82
CA GLN A 295 7.07 24.45 -12.14
C GLN A 295 7.59 25.33 -13.28
N THR A 296 8.91 25.49 -13.37
CA THR A 296 9.55 26.40 -14.32
C THR A 296 10.13 25.69 -15.54
N ASP A 297 10.17 24.36 -15.54
CA ASP A 297 10.87 23.52 -16.52
C ASP A 297 12.35 23.94 -16.71
N LYS A 298 13.01 24.29 -15.59
CA LYS A 298 14.41 24.70 -15.56
C LYS A 298 15.23 23.77 -14.68
N PRO A 299 16.47 23.42 -15.07
CA PRO A 299 17.38 22.70 -14.18
C PRO A 299 17.82 23.60 -13.01
N ILE A 300 18.25 22.99 -11.90
CA ILE A 300 18.54 23.65 -10.64
C ILE A 300 19.44 24.88 -10.83
N LEU A 301 20.58 24.73 -11.52
CA LEU A 301 21.55 25.80 -11.68
C LEU A 301 21.10 26.95 -12.62
N LYS A 302 19.92 26.84 -13.22
CA LYS A 302 19.30 27.86 -14.08
C LYS A 302 18.15 28.62 -13.43
N LEU A 303 17.77 28.26 -12.22
CA LEU A 303 16.78 28.98 -11.45
C LEU A 303 17.31 30.34 -11.02
N THR A 304 16.46 31.37 -11.08
CA THR A 304 16.80 32.77 -10.80
C THR A 304 16.05 33.28 -9.57
N ASN A 305 16.50 34.42 -9.02
CA ASN A 305 15.77 35.10 -7.94
C ASN A 305 14.32 35.41 -8.33
N LYS A 306 14.06 35.70 -9.62
CA LYS A 306 12.70 35.92 -10.10
C LYS A 306 11.85 34.66 -9.98
N ASP A 307 12.39 33.50 -10.36
CA ASP A 307 11.65 32.22 -10.24
C ASP A 307 11.25 31.94 -8.79
N TYR A 308 12.16 32.10 -7.84
CA TYR A 308 11.86 31.95 -6.41
C TYR A 308 10.78 32.92 -5.91
N ASN A 309 10.86 34.18 -6.31
CA ASN A 309 9.90 35.22 -5.90
C ASN A 309 8.50 34.95 -6.47
N ASP A 310 8.42 34.60 -7.77
CA ASP A 310 7.16 34.36 -8.46
C ASP A 310 6.40 33.16 -7.86
N TYR A 311 7.12 32.20 -7.28
CA TYR A 311 6.58 30.98 -6.70
C TYR A 311 6.56 30.94 -5.17
N GLY A 312 6.72 32.10 -4.50
CA GLY A 312 6.56 32.23 -3.04
C GLY A 312 7.71 31.68 -2.20
N LEU A 313 8.92 31.54 -2.79
CA LEU A 313 10.12 31.04 -2.12
C LEU A 313 11.13 32.16 -1.78
N SER A 314 10.68 33.41 -1.66
CA SER A 314 11.53 34.59 -1.32
C SER A 314 12.32 34.42 -0.01
N GLU A 315 11.78 33.65 0.93
CA GLU A 315 12.44 33.33 2.19
C GLU A 315 13.77 32.61 2.01
N LEU A 316 13.84 31.70 1.01
CA LEU A 316 15.08 31.00 0.66
C LEU A 316 16.12 31.97 0.06
N ILE A 317 15.71 32.98 -0.73
CA ILE A 317 16.64 34.00 -1.22
C ILE A 317 17.24 34.78 -0.04
N THR A 318 16.41 35.18 0.93
CA THR A 318 16.88 35.88 2.13
C THR A 318 17.85 35.02 2.94
N ARG A 319 17.57 33.74 3.09
CA ARG A 319 18.40 32.79 3.85
C ARG A 319 19.75 32.51 3.19
N PHE A 320 19.77 32.39 1.86
CA PHE A 320 20.96 32.04 1.08
C PHE A 320 21.59 33.24 0.37
N GLU A 321 21.12 34.47 0.57
CA GLU A 321 21.52 35.73 -0.06
C GLU A 321 21.20 35.77 -1.57
N SER A 322 21.03 34.63 -2.21
CA SER A 322 20.67 34.54 -3.63
C SER A 322 20.11 33.16 -3.98
N ALA A 323 19.30 33.08 -5.05
CA ALA A 323 18.92 31.84 -5.67
C ALA A 323 20.14 31.00 -6.08
N TYR A 324 21.18 31.62 -6.57
CA TYR A 324 22.41 30.96 -7.03
C TYR A 324 23.06 30.13 -5.91
N ASN A 325 23.21 30.70 -4.70
CA ASN A 325 23.78 29.99 -3.56
C ASN A 325 22.89 28.80 -3.10
N CYS A 326 21.58 29.00 -3.06
CA CYS A 326 20.63 27.93 -2.77
C CYS A 326 20.70 26.80 -3.82
N ASN A 327 20.77 27.18 -5.10
CA ASN A 327 20.89 26.24 -6.22
C ASN A 327 22.16 25.38 -6.11
N ILE A 328 23.31 25.98 -5.81
CA ILE A 328 24.57 25.25 -5.63
C ILE A 328 24.47 24.26 -4.50
N LYS A 329 23.91 24.68 -3.35
CA LYS A 329 23.73 23.77 -2.22
C LYS A 329 22.89 22.55 -2.62
N VAL A 330 21.69 22.76 -3.17
CA VAL A 330 20.78 21.66 -3.51
C VAL A 330 21.34 20.79 -4.63
N PHE A 331 22.02 21.38 -5.62
CA PHE A 331 22.69 20.63 -6.68
C PHE A 331 23.78 19.71 -6.11
N ASN A 332 24.63 20.21 -5.23
CA ASN A 332 25.69 19.42 -4.60
C ASN A 332 25.10 18.33 -3.70
N ASP A 333 24.05 18.64 -2.91
CA ASP A 333 23.39 17.67 -2.07
C ASP A 333 22.86 16.47 -2.89
N LEU A 334 22.22 16.74 -4.03
CA LEU A 334 21.73 15.70 -4.92
C LEU A 334 22.87 14.97 -5.66
N GLN A 335 23.90 15.68 -6.08
CA GLN A 335 25.07 15.06 -6.71
C GLN A 335 25.78 14.09 -5.77
N HIS A 336 25.86 14.43 -4.50
CA HIS A 336 26.49 13.59 -3.47
C HIS A 336 25.66 12.34 -3.14
N THR A 337 24.39 12.24 -3.54
CA THR A 337 23.62 10.99 -3.39
C THR A 337 24.06 9.91 -4.39
N ILE A 338 24.66 10.31 -5.52
CA ILE A 338 24.96 9.40 -6.63
C ILE A 338 26.22 8.60 -6.34
N THR A 339 26.12 7.28 -6.36
CA THR A 339 27.26 6.37 -6.19
C THR A 339 27.21 5.16 -7.12
N GLY A 340 28.35 4.76 -7.62
CA GLY A 340 28.56 3.48 -8.30
C GLY A 340 29.06 2.37 -7.37
N TRP A 341 29.23 2.68 -6.07
CA TRP A 341 29.79 1.76 -5.07
C TRP A 341 28.87 1.68 -3.83
N PRO A 342 27.67 1.10 -3.94
CA PRO A 342 26.70 1.11 -2.84
C PRO A 342 27.21 0.49 -1.54
N GLY A 343 28.12 -0.48 -1.61
CA GLY A 343 28.78 -1.07 -0.44
C GLY A 343 30.10 -0.40 -0.03
N GLY A 344 30.47 0.71 -0.72
CA GLY A 344 31.72 1.44 -0.47
C GLY A 344 32.91 0.99 -1.32
N LYS A 345 33.66 1.97 -1.80
CA LYS A 345 34.87 1.72 -2.58
C LYS A 345 36.09 1.68 -1.66
N PRO A 346 36.91 0.61 -1.71
CA PRO A 346 38.08 0.51 -0.83
C PRO A 346 39.05 1.67 -1.09
N ASN A 347 39.60 2.23 0.00
CA ASN A 347 40.58 3.33 -0.01
C ASN A 347 40.10 4.62 -0.68
N ALA A 348 38.79 4.83 -0.83
CA ALA A 348 38.24 6.06 -1.36
C ALA A 348 37.98 7.09 -0.24
N ASP A 349 38.02 8.39 -0.62
CA ASP A 349 37.46 9.45 0.21
C ASP A 349 35.93 9.39 0.13
N ASP A 350 35.28 9.12 1.26
CA ASP A 350 33.83 8.98 1.41
C ASP A 350 33.17 10.14 2.16
N THR A 351 33.92 11.24 2.42
CA THR A 351 33.45 12.41 3.21
C THR A 351 32.12 12.97 2.71
N ASN A 352 31.88 13.00 1.39
CA ASN A 352 30.67 13.49 0.74
C ASN A 352 29.97 12.38 -0.05
N ARG A 353 29.95 11.15 0.48
CA ARG A 353 29.34 9.99 -0.17
C ARG A 353 28.28 9.35 0.74
N PRO A 354 27.26 8.70 0.18
CA PRO A 354 26.29 7.95 0.98
C PRO A 354 26.90 6.68 1.61
N GLU A 355 27.81 6.02 0.88
CA GLU A 355 28.53 4.83 1.32
C GLU A 355 29.69 5.16 2.25
N ARG A 356 30.16 4.14 3.01
CA ARG A 356 31.44 4.15 3.74
C ARG A 356 32.48 3.26 3.04
N ALA A 357 33.71 3.74 2.94
CA ALA A 357 34.82 2.97 2.36
C ALA A 357 35.26 1.78 3.25
N VAL A 358 35.11 1.91 4.57
CA VAL A 358 35.50 0.91 5.56
C VAL A 358 34.31 0.47 6.40
N PRO A 359 34.27 -0.81 6.82
CA PRO A 359 35.18 -1.91 6.42
C PRO A 359 34.97 -2.34 4.96
N PHE A 360 35.95 -3.03 4.39
CA PHE A 360 35.85 -3.64 3.07
C PHE A 360 36.58 -5.00 3.09
N PRO A 361 36.00 -6.13 2.60
CA PRO A 361 34.57 -6.23 2.19
C PRO A 361 33.61 -6.04 3.37
N LYS A 362 32.31 -5.84 3.08
CA LYS A 362 31.27 -5.77 4.09
C LYS A 362 30.44 -7.04 4.11
N ASP A 363 29.94 -7.38 5.29
CA ASP A 363 28.81 -8.27 5.44
C ASP A 363 27.52 -7.45 5.23
N ILE A 364 26.71 -7.88 4.27
CA ILE A 364 25.50 -7.18 3.85
C ILE A 364 24.32 -8.12 3.97
N LEU A 365 23.24 -7.68 4.60
CA LEU A 365 22.01 -8.44 4.73
C LEU A 365 20.86 -7.70 4.04
N ILE A 366 20.25 -8.38 3.07
CA ILE A 366 19.07 -7.90 2.37
C ILE A 366 17.86 -8.63 2.94
N PHE A 367 16.93 -7.91 3.58
CA PHE A 367 15.64 -8.43 3.98
C PHE A 367 14.65 -8.24 2.82
N SER A 368 13.97 -9.30 2.44
CA SER A 368 12.95 -9.31 1.39
C SER A 368 11.64 -9.84 1.97
N PRO A 369 10.60 -9.02 2.12
CA PRO A 369 9.31 -9.43 2.67
C PRO A 369 8.73 -10.64 1.96
N HIS A 370 8.74 -10.64 0.62
CA HIS A 370 8.38 -11.78 -0.22
C HIS A 370 9.56 -12.22 -1.08
N PRO A 371 9.54 -13.48 -1.58
CA PRO A 371 10.63 -14.00 -2.41
C PRO A 371 10.66 -13.41 -3.82
N ASP A 372 10.89 -12.11 -3.98
CA ASP A 372 11.07 -11.36 -5.23
C ASP A 372 11.26 -9.84 -5.01
N ASP A 373 10.89 -9.31 -3.83
CA ASP A 373 10.97 -7.87 -3.53
C ASP A 373 12.41 -7.32 -3.65
N ASP A 374 13.41 -8.12 -3.29
CA ASP A 374 14.84 -7.81 -3.41
C ASP A 374 15.25 -7.54 -4.86
N VAL A 375 14.90 -8.45 -5.78
CA VAL A 375 15.29 -8.34 -7.20
C VAL A 375 14.47 -7.30 -7.95
N ILE A 376 13.17 -7.16 -7.63
CA ILE A 376 12.29 -6.15 -8.21
C ILE A 376 12.76 -4.74 -7.82
N SER A 377 13.11 -4.55 -6.56
CA SER A 377 13.43 -3.25 -6.01
C SER A 377 14.87 -2.83 -6.26
N MET A 378 15.82 -3.72 -5.97
CA MET A 378 17.25 -3.39 -5.97
C MET A 378 18.14 -4.40 -6.70
N GLY A 379 17.59 -5.13 -7.66
CA GLY A 379 18.30 -6.23 -8.34
C GLY A 379 19.59 -5.81 -9.02
N GLY A 380 19.68 -4.58 -9.54
CA GLY A 380 20.92 -4.04 -10.10
C GLY A 380 21.97 -3.76 -9.03
N THR A 381 21.56 -3.12 -7.93
CA THR A 381 22.42 -2.87 -6.76
C THR A 381 22.86 -4.18 -6.10
N PHE A 382 21.96 -5.13 -5.93
CA PHE A 382 22.24 -6.45 -5.35
C PHE A 382 23.33 -7.17 -6.15
N ALA A 383 23.17 -7.29 -7.47
CA ALA A 383 24.17 -7.89 -8.34
C ALA A 383 25.54 -7.15 -8.27
N ARG A 384 25.49 -5.82 -8.16
CA ARG A 384 26.70 -4.99 -8.06
C ARG A 384 27.43 -5.21 -6.74
N LEU A 385 26.73 -5.34 -5.62
CA LEU A 385 27.32 -5.66 -4.31
C LEU A 385 28.08 -6.99 -4.34
N ILE A 386 27.51 -8.03 -4.93
CA ILE A 386 28.17 -9.33 -5.13
C ILE A 386 29.40 -9.16 -6.03
N LYS A 387 29.27 -8.47 -7.17
CA LYS A 387 30.35 -8.26 -8.14
C LYS A 387 31.52 -7.44 -7.56
N GLN A 388 31.22 -6.56 -6.60
CA GLN A 388 32.23 -5.75 -5.90
C GLN A 388 32.93 -6.52 -4.77
N GLY A 389 32.55 -7.77 -4.51
CA GLY A 389 33.21 -8.67 -3.59
C GLY A 389 32.77 -8.54 -2.13
N HIS A 390 31.58 -7.98 -1.88
CA HIS A 390 30.99 -7.99 -0.56
C HIS A 390 30.40 -9.36 -0.23
N ASN A 391 30.35 -9.70 1.06
CA ASN A 391 29.70 -10.89 1.59
C ASN A 391 28.20 -10.61 1.74
N VAL A 392 27.43 -10.96 0.73
CA VAL A 392 26.00 -10.62 0.66
C VAL A 392 25.13 -11.80 1.07
N HIS A 393 24.20 -11.56 1.97
CA HIS A 393 23.17 -12.49 2.40
C HIS A 393 21.80 -11.93 2.05
N VAL A 394 20.84 -12.79 1.70
CA VAL A 394 19.43 -12.43 1.54
C VAL A 394 18.57 -13.26 2.49
N ALA A 395 17.62 -12.58 3.15
CA ALA A 395 16.68 -13.18 4.07
C ALA A 395 15.24 -12.91 3.58
N TYR A 396 14.59 -13.95 3.06
CA TYR A 396 13.18 -13.94 2.70
C TYR A 396 12.33 -14.12 3.95
N GLU A 397 11.58 -13.09 4.30
CA GLU A 397 10.88 -13.02 5.58
C GLU A 397 9.62 -13.90 5.60
N THR A 398 8.89 -13.96 4.47
CA THR A 398 7.70 -14.82 4.32
C THR A 398 7.86 -15.80 3.17
N SER A 399 7.01 -16.84 3.15
CA SER A 399 7.00 -17.81 2.06
C SER A 399 6.42 -17.28 0.76
N GLY A 400 5.54 -16.26 0.82
CA GLY A 400 4.80 -15.77 -0.35
C GLY A 400 3.80 -16.77 -0.93
N CYS A 401 3.45 -17.86 -0.21
CA CYS A 401 2.63 -18.97 -0.70
C CYS A 401 1.25 -18.54 -1.19
N ILE A 402 0.64 -17.54 -0.55
CA ILE A 402 -0.72 -17.05 -0.87
C ILE A 402 -0.81 -16.47 -2.30
N ALA A 403 0.32 -16.05 -2.88
CA ALA A 403 0.37 -15.44 -4.21
C ALA A 403 0.63 -16.44 -5.35
N VAL A 404 0.66 -17.75 -5.07
CA VAL A 404 0.84 -18.80 -6.08
C VAL A 404 -0.52 -19.35 -6.49
N CYS A 405 -0.82 -19.36 -7.79
CA CYS A 405 -2.06 -19.92 -8.31
C CYS A 405 -2.01 -21.46 -8.33
N ASP A 406 -3.19 -22.10 -8.33
CA ASP A 406 -3.31 -23.56 -8.30
C ASP A 406 -2.76 -24.22 -9.56
N ASP A 407 -2.87 -23.58 -10.72
CA ASP A 407 -2.30 -24.08 -11.97
C ASP A 407 -0.78 -24.27 -11.89
N GLU A 408 -0.08 -23.42 -11.15
CA GLU A 408 1.35 -23.60 -10.90
C GLU A 408 1.61 -24.86 -10.04
N VAL A 409 0.79 -25.08 -9.02
CA VAL A 409 0.88 -26.31 -8.20
C VAL A 409 0.64 -27.53 -9.04
N ILE A 410 -0.42 -27.53 -9.88
CA ILE A 410 -0.76 -28.60 -10.81
C ILE A 410 0.42 -28.89 -11.76
N ARG A 411 1.02 -27.85 -12.33
CA ARG A 411 2.18 -27.98 -13.24
C ARG A 411 3.36 -28.71 -12.57
N PHE A 412 3.66 -28.37 -11.31
CA PHE A 412 4.73 -29.05 -10.57
C PHE A 412 4.33 -30.46 -10.13
N LEU A 413 3.09 -30.71 -9.77
CA LEU A 413 2.59 -32.05 -9.47
C LEU A 413 2.68 -32.95 -10.71
N ASP A 414 2.30 -32.47 -11.89
CA ASP A 414 2.42 -33.19 -13.16
C ASP A 414 3.89 -33.53 -13.48
N PHE A 415 4.82 -32.59 -13.19
CA PHE A 415 6.26 -32.86 -13.32
C PHE A 415 6.70 -33.98 -12.38
N VAL A 416 6.32 -33.93 -11.10
CA VAL A 416 6.68 -34.97 -10.10
C VAL A 416 6.11 -36.33 -10.51
N ARG A 417 4.88 -36.37 -11.02
CA ARG A 417 4.28 -37.58 -11.55
C ARG A 417 5.06 -38.12 -12.74
N GLY A 418 5.38 -37.28 -13.74
CA GLY A 418 6.20 -37.65 -14.88
C GLY A 418 7.57 -38.16 -14.48
N TYR A 419 8.18 -37.56 -13.45
CA TYR A 419 9.46 -38.00 -12.89
C TYR A 419 9.37 -39.39 -12.24
N ALA A 420 8.25 -39.68 -11.55
CA ALA A 420 7.95 -41.01 -10.99
C ALA A 420 7.71 -42.05 -12.11
N ASP A 421 6.99 -41.67 -13.18
CA ASP A 421 6.73 -42.55 -14.34
C ASP A 421 8.03 -42.96 -15.05
N LEU A 422 9.07 -42.11 -15.02
CA LEU A 422 10.40 -42.44 -15.53
C LEU A 422 11.19 -43.39 -14.61
N GLY A 423 10.63 -43.81 -13.47
CA GLY A 423 11.28 -44.66 -12.48
C GLY A 423 12.39 -43.98 -11.66
N LEU A 424 12.43 -42.63 -11.70
CA LEU A 424 13.44 -41.82 -11.01
C LEU A 424 13.03 -41.48 -9.56
N LEU A 425 11.77 -41.75 -9.20
CA LEU A 425 11.25 -41.64 -7.83
C LEU A 425 10.73 -43.01 -7.39
N GLN A 426 11.24 -43.53 -6.26
CA GLN A 426 10.76 -44.79 -5.70
C GLN A 426 9.71 -44.55 -4.63
N GLY A 427 8.52 -45.13 -4.78
CA GLY A 427 7.48 -45.16 -3.73
C GLY A 427 6.05 -44.93 -4.26
N GLY A 428 5.12 -45.78 -3.85
CA GLY A 428 3.70 -45.68 -4.20
C GLY A 428 3.00 -44.44 -3.58
N ASP A 429 3.62 -43.78 -2.62
CA ASP A 429 3.06 -42.60 -1.95
C ASP A 429 2.99 -41.37 -2.87
N ALA A 430 3.91 -41.21 -3.83
CA ALA A 430 3.91 -40.09 -4.76
C ALA A 430 2.63 -40.05 -5.63
N TYR A 431 2.19 -41.23 -6.13
CA TYR A 431 0.95 -41.32 -6.92
C TYR A 431 -0.30 -41.04 -6.07
N ARG A 432 -0.35 -41.60 -4.86
CA ARG A 432 -1.47 -41.38 -3.93
C ARG A 432 -1.60 -39.89 -3.58
N LYS A 433 -0.46 -39.24 -3.26
CA LYS A 433 -0.44 -37.80 -2.94
C LYS A 433 -0.79 -36.93 -4.16
N TYR A 434 -0.32 -37.30 -5.35
CA TYR A 434 -0.72 -36.64 -6.59
C TYR A 434 -2.24 -36.66 -6.77
N GLU A 435 -2.88 -37.84 -6.67
CA GLU A 435 -4.33 -37.96 -6.84
C GLU A 435 -5.11 -37.19 -5.74
N GLU A 436 -4.63 -37.23 -4.50
CA GLU A 436 -5.20 -36.50 -3.37
C GLU A 436 -5.18 -34.98 -3.61
N TYR A 437 -4.04 -34.42 -3.99
CA TYR A 437 -3.89 -32.99 -4.23
C TYR A 437 -4.63 -32.53 -5.50
N MET A 438 -4.58 -33.32 -6.56
CA MET A 438 -5.33 -33.03 -7.80
C MET A 438 -6.84 -33.05 -7.59
N HIS A 439 -7.34 -33.96 -6.72
CA HIS A 439 -8.74 -34.01 -6.36
C HIS A 439 -9.12 -32.75 -5.55
N PHE A 440 -8.33 -32.39 -4.56
CA PHE A 440 -8.54 -31.18 -3.76
C PHE A 440 -8.60 -29.94 -4.65
N LEU A 441 -7.58 -29.68 -5.46
CA LEU A 441 -7.48 -28.49 -6.32
C LEU A 441 -8.59 -28.42 -7.40
N LYS A 442 -9.16 -29.56 -7.84
CA LYS A 442 -10.28 -29.57 -8.80
C LYS A 442 -11.65 -29.36 -8.14
N ASP A 443 -11.82 -29.78 -6.91
CA ASP A 443 -13.08 -29.71 -6.19
C ASP A 443 -13.20 -28.46 -5.31
N GLU A 444 -12.10 -27.70 -5.16
CA GLU A 444 -12.05 -26.47 -4.39
C GLU A 444 -13.03 -25.43 -4.91
N LYS A 445 -13.80 -24.87 -4.00
CA LYS A 445 -14.75 -23.79 -4.28
C LYS A 445 -14.12 -22.46 -3.88
N ILE A 446 -14.54 -21.42 -4.57
CA ILE A 446 -14.14 -20.06 -4.27
C ILE A 446 -14.41 -19.77 -2.78
N GLY A 447 -13.34 -19.33 -2.10
CA GLY A 447 -13.38 -19.02 -0.66
C GLY A 447 -13.05 -20.19 0.27
N ASP A 448 -12.82 -21.38 -0.27
CA ASP A 448 -12.23 -22.47 0.51
C ASP A 448 -10.76 -22.12 0.83
N GLN A 449 -10.25 -22.67 1.93
CA GLN A 449 -8.85 -22.44 2.31
C GLN A 449 -8.00 -23.60 1.83
N ASP A 450 -6.84 -23.28 1.28
CA ASP A 450 -5.80 -24.25 0.96
C ASP A 450 -5.47 -25.14 2.18
N THR A 451 -5.23 -26.40 1.94
CA THR A 451 -4.66 -27.27 2.98
C THR A 451 -3.21 -26.87 3.28
N ARG A 452 -2.70 -27.25 4.46
CA ARG A 452 -1.30 -26.98 4.83
C ARG A 452 -0.33 -27.53 3.79
N GLU A 453 -0.60 -28.71 3.26
CA GLU A 453 0.23 -29.36 2.24
C GLU A 453 0.25 -28.58 0.92
N ILE A 454 -0.87 -28.04 0.49
CA ILE A 454 -0.94 -27.20 -0.73
C ILE A 454 -0.15 -25.90 -0.51
N LEU A 455 -0.30 -25.26 0.64
CA LEU A 455 0.48 -24.06 0.98
C LEU A 455 1.98 -24.36 1.04
N ASP A 456 2.38 -25.51 1.57
CA ASP A 456 3.79 -25.93 1.59
C ASP A 456 4.32 -26.16 0.17
N LEU A 457 3.51 -26.69 -0.76
CA LEU A 457 3.87 -26.80 -2.17
C LEU A 457 4.01 -25.41 -2.83
N LYS A 458 3.07 -24.51 -2.59
CA LYS A 458 3.14 -23.12 -3.05
C LYS A 458 4.40 -22.41 -2.51
N ALA A 459 4.71 -22.58 -1.24
CA ALA A 459 5.94 -22.06 -0.63
C ALA A 459 7.21 -22.64 -1.25
N LEU A 460 7.21 -23.95 -1.56
CA LEU A 460 8.34 -24.62 -2.20
C LEU A 460 8.60 -24.09 -3.61
N ILE A 461 7.56 -23.78 -4.38
CA ILE A 461 7.68 -23.14 -5.70
C ILE A 461 8.38 -21.79 -5.56
N ARG A 462 7.88 -20.90 -4.70
CA ARG A 462 8.49 -19.58 -4.45
C ARG A 462 9.95 -19.68 -3.99
N ARG A 463 10.23 -20.61 -3.09
CA ARG A 463 11.60 -20.89 -2.62
C ARG A 463 12.52 -21.32 -3.75
N GLY A 464 12.05 -22.19 -4.64
CA GLY A 464 12.79 -22.64 -5.83
C GLY A 464 13.12 -21.51 -6.78
N GLU A 465 12.15 -20.61 -7.02
CA GLU A 465 12.30 -19.42 -7.86
C GLU A 465 13.31 -18.43 -7.28
N ALA A 466 13.17 -18.08 -6.01
CA ALA A 466 14.11 -17.20 -5.30
C ALA A 466 15.54 -17.75 -5.28
N THR A 467 15.68 -19.05 -5.03
CA THR A 467 17.00 -19.73 -5.09
C THR A 467 17.57 -19.67 -6.51
N ALA A 468 16.74 -19.84 -7.55
CA ALA A 468 17.19 -19.74 -8.95
C ALA A 468 17.61 -18.30 -9.31
N ALA A 469 16.90 -17.29 -8.82
CA ALA A 469 17.25 -15.88 -8.99
C ALA A 469 18.59 -15.55 -8.32
N CYS A 470 18.77 -15.92 -7.06
CA CYS A 470 20.01 -15.72 -6.32
C CYS A 470 21.20 -16.43 -6.97
N ARG A 471 21.03 -17.67 -7.42
CA ARG A 471 22.07 -18.41 -8.15
C ARG A 471 22.43 -17.73 -9.47
N TYR A 472 21.44 -17.20 -10.20
CA TYR A 472 21.69 -16.46 -11.42
C TYR A 472 22.49 -15.17 -11.15
N MET A 473 22.32 -14.55 -9.99
CA MET A 473 23.12 -13.41 -9.53
C MET A 473 24.53 -13.78 -9.07
N GLY A 474 24.81 -15.07 -8.87
CA GLY A 474 26.10 -15.56 -8.38
C GLY A 474 26.18 -15.69 -6.85
N LEU A 475 25.04 -15.67 -6.16
CA LEU A 475 24.99 -15.91 -4.72
C LEU A 475 25.03 -17.41 -4.41
N GLU A 476 25.83 -17.80 -3.40
CA GLU A 476 25.90 -19.16 -2.93
C GLU A 476 24.69 -19.55 -2.07
N THR A 477 24.35 -20.84 -2.02
CA THR A 477 23.08 -21.30 -1.43
C THR A 477 23.04 -21.10 0.09
N ASP A 478 24.17 -21.14 0.76
CA ASP A 478 24.32 -20.92 2.21
C ASP A 478 24.13 -19.44 2.62
N HIS A 479 24.13 -18.53 1.66
CA HIS A 479 23.81 -17.12 1.86
C HIS A 479 22.33 -16.78 1.63
N ILE A 480 21.48 -17.79 1.34
CA ILE A 480 20.06 -17.62 1.09
C ILE A 480 19.27 -18.14 2.30
N HIS A 481 18.60 -17.26 3.00
CA HIS A 481 17.88 -17.58 4.23
C HIS A 481 16.37 -17.46 4.00
N PHE A 482 15.60 -18.48 4.42
CA PHE A 482 14.14 -18.47 4.38
C PHE A 482 13.63 -18.48 5.82
N LEU A 483 13.12 -17.34 6.28
CA LEU A 483 12.74 -17.14 7.67
C LEU A 483 11.36 -17.72 7.98
N ASN A 484 10.41 -17.67 7.02
CA ASN A 484 9.05 -18.15 7.16
C ASN A 484 8.40 -17.65 8.46
N LEU A 485 8.32 -16.32 8.63
CA LEU A 485 7.84 -15.70 9.85
C LEU A 485 6.40 -16.16 10.17
N PRO A 486 6.16 -16.66 11.40
CA PRO A 486 4.88 -17.25 11.81
C PRO A 486 3.65 -16.35 11.61
N PHE A 487 3.81 -15.04 11.73
CA PHE A 487 2.68 -14.10 11.52
C PHE A 487 2.04 -14.23 10.13
N TYR A 488 2.83 -14.61 9.12
CA TYR A 488 2.38 -14.78 7.74
C TYR A 488 1.89 -16.20 7.46
N GLU A 489 2.51 -17.20 8.07
CA GLU A 489 2.31 -18.63 7.79
C GLU A 489 1.01 -19.18 8.41
N THR A 490 -0.06 -18.39 8.41
CA THR A 490 -1.37 -18.74 8.99
C THR A 490 -2.20 -19.65 8.10
N GLY A 491 -1.84 -19.77 6.83
CA GLY A 491 -2.63 -20.49 5.84
C GLY A 491 -3.84 -19.70 5.32
N SER A 492 -3.95 -18.42 5.63
CA SER A 492 -5.05 -17.58 5.17
C SER A 492 -4.56 -16.19 4.77
N ILE A 493 -5.41 -15.44 4.05
CA ILE A 493 -5.17 -14.03 3.74
C ILE A 493 -5.07 -13.18 5.03
N HIS A 494 -5.71 -13.65 6.12
CA HIS A 494 -5.64 -12.99 7.42
C HIS A 494 -4.36 -13.41 8.15
N LYS A 495 -3.49 -12.44 8.38
CA LYS A 495 -2.22 -12.62 9.06
C LYS A 495 -2.42 -12.56 10.58
N ALA A 496 -1.59 -13.29 11.31
CA ALA A 496 -1.53 -13.16 12.76
C ALA A 496 -0.86 -11.83 13.17
N PRO A 497 -1.11 -11.33 14.38
CA PRO A 497 -0.30 -10.26 14.94
C PRO A 497 1.17 -10.67 15.04
N LEU A 498 2.09 -9.70 14.91
CA LEU A 498 3.51 -9.91 15.16
C LEU A 498 3.73 -10.44 16.59
N GLY A 499 4.50 -11.51 16.73
CA GLY A 499 4.76 -12.17 18.01
C GLY A 499 6.25 -12.35 18.30
N ASP A 500 6.55 -12.80 19.53
CA ASP A 500 7.93 -13.03 19.99
C ASP A 500 8.67 -14.08 19.16
N ALA A 501 7.95 -15.03 18.56
CA ALA A 501 8.53 -16.04 17.69
C ALA A 501 9.11 -15.41 16.42
N ASP A 502 8.39 -14.48 15.79
CA ASP A 502 8.83 -13.75 14.61
C ASP A 502 10.08 -12.94 14.92
N ILE A 503 10.02 -12.16 16.01
CA ILE A 503 11.13 -11.29 16.46
C ILE A 503 12.38 -12.11 16.77
N SER A 504 12.22 -13.28 17.43
CA SER A 504 13.33 -14.17 17.77
C SER A 504 14.04 -14.74 16.54
N ILE A 505 13.30 -15.06 15.46
CA ILE A 505 13.87 -15.53 14.20
C ILE A 505 14.70 -14.42 13.55
N VAL A 506 14.17 -13.20 13.45
CA VAL A 506 14.88 -12.05 12.90
C VAL A 506 16.11 -11.70 13.74
N ARG A 507 15.97 -11.71 15.07
CA ARG A 507 17.10 -11.46 15.97
C ARG A 507 18.24 -12.46 15.76
N LYS A 508 17.91 -13.75 15.62
CA LYS A 508 18.90 -14.81 15.40
C LYS A 508 19.74 -14.56 14.16
N ILE A 509 19.14 -14.23 13.02
CA ILE A 509 19.90 -13.96 11.79
C ILE A 509 20.76 -12.70 11.90
N LEU A 510 20.29 -11.67 12.61
CA LEU A 510 21.09 -10.47 12.89
C LEU A 510 22.31 -10.79 13.76
N GLU A 511 22.17 -11.62 14.80
CA GLU A 511 23.27 -12.06 15.66
C GLU A 511 24.28 -12.95 14.92
N GLU A 512 23.80 -13.77 13.97
CA GLU A 512 24.63 -14.69 13.18
C GLU A 512 25.47 -13.95 12.15
N ILE A 513 24.87 -13.03 11.37
CA ILE A 513 25.54 -12.34 10.26
C ILE A 513 26.27 -11.08 10.74
N ARG A 514 25.71 -10.32 11.69
CA ARG A 514 26.24 -9.03 12.18
C ARG A 514 26.56 -8.06 11.05
N PRO A 515 25.56 -7.70 10.23
CA PRO A 515 25.79 -6.98 9.00
C PRO A 515 26.34 -5.56 9.24
N HIS A 516 27.27 -5.13 8.39
CA HIS A 516 27.74 -3.76 8.31
C HIS A 516 26.72 -2.85 7.60
N GLU A 517 25.94 -3.43 6.69
CA GLU A 517 24.85 -2.75 5.99
C GLU A 517 23.65 -3.69 5.86
N MET A 518 22.45 -3.13 6.09
CA MET A 518 21.18 -3.81 5.86
C MET A 518 20.38 -3.06 4.80
N PHE A 519 19.71 -3.84 3.95
CA PHE A 519 18.72 -3.31 3.01
C PHE A 519 17.36 -3.88 3.38
N VAL A 520 16.35 -3.02 3.54
CA VAL A 520 15.01 -3.38 3.99
C VAL A 520 13.95 -2.74 3.11
N ALA A 521 12.77 -3.34 3.02
CA ALA A 521 11.67 -2.76 2.29
C ALA A 521 11.15 -1.48 2.97
N GLY A 522 11.00 -0.41 2.19
CA GLY A 522 10.46 0.88 2.58
C GLY A 522 9.05 1.14 2.06
N ASP A 523 8.44 0.19 1.38
CA ASP A 523 7.05 0.21 0.91
C ASP A 523 6.07 -0.16 2.04
N LEU A 524 6.05 0.64 3.11
CA LEU A 524 5.31 0.32 4.35
C LEU A 524 3.79 0.52 4.23
N ALA A 525 3.34 1.11 3.14
CA ALA A 525 1.93 1.29 2.81
C ALA A 525 1.42 0.22 1.81
N ASP A 526 2.05 -0.96 1.80
CA ASP A 526 1.62 -2.07 0.98
C ASP A 526 0.18 -2.48 1.31
N PRO A 527 -0.65 -2.83 0.30
CA PRO A 527 -2.07 -3.12 0.52
C PRO A 527 -2.35 -4.29 1.47
N HIS A 528 -1.34 -5.15 1.67
CA HIS A 528 -1.45 -6.35 2.50
C HIS A 528 -0.86 -6.18 3.89
N GLY A 529 -0.14 -5.08 4.14
CA GLY A 529 0.54 -4.79 5.39
C GLY A 529 1.71 -5.73 5.70
N THR A 530 2.15 -6.59 4.75
CA THR A 530 3.26 -7.54 4.97
C THR A 530 4.57 -6.80 5.17
N HIS A 531 4.90 -5.87 4.27
CA HIS A 531 6.16 -5.10 4.33
C HIS A 531 6.28 -4.33 5.64
N ARG A 532 5.17 -3.74 6.10
CA ARG A 532 5.16 -3.04 7.38
C ARG A 532 5.43 -3.99 8.55
N VAL A 533 4.75 -5.13 8.62
CA VAL A 533 4.93 -6.09 9.73
C VAL A 533 6.35 -6.70 9.71
N CYS A 534 6.89 -7.01 8.54
CA CYS A 534 8.28 -7.44 8.37
C CYS A 534 9.26 -6.37 8.91
N TRP A 535 9.06 -5.11 8.54
CA TRP A 535 9.86 -4.01 9.08
C TRP A 535 9.70 -3.84 10.59
N GLU A 536 8.50 -3.95 11.14
CA GLU A 536 8.24 -3.92 12.59
C GLU A 536 8.97 -5.07 13.30
N ALA A 537 9.06 -6.27 12.71
CA ALA A 537 9.82 -7.39 13.23
C ALA A 537 11.34 -7.07 13.30
N VAL A 538 11.89 -6.49 12.24
CA VAL A 538 13.30 -6.06 12.20
C VAL A 538 13.57 -4.99 13.25
N LEU A 539 12.71 -3.97 13.38
CA LEU A 539 12.85 -2.92 14.40
C LEU A 539 12.77 -3.49 15.83
N ALA A 540 11.83 -4.39 16.09
CA ALA A 540 11.67 -5.00 17.40
C ALA A 540 12.89 -5.88 17.75
N ALA A 541 13.46 -6.63 16.79
CA ALA A 541 14.68 -7.41 16.96
C ALA A 541 15.90 -6.50 17.27
N ILE A 542 16.04 -5.38 16.57
CA ILE A 542 17.06 -4.36 16.82
C ILE A 542 16.89 -3.77 18.23
N SER A 543 15.66 -3.42 18.63
CA SER A 543 15.38 -2.89 19.96
C SER A 543 15.76 -3.87 21.06
N GLN A 544 15.40 -5.16 20.92
CA GLN A 544 15.80 -6.20 21.88
C GLN A 544 17.31 -6.40 21.95
N LEU A 545 18.02 -6.32 20.81
CA LEU A 545 19.48 -6.39 20.79
C LEU A 545 20.11 -5.21 21.54
N ARG A 546 19.51 -4.03 21.46
CA ARG A 546 19.95 -2.83 22.21
C ARG A 546 19.81 -2.95 23.73
N GLU A 547 18.82 -3.68 24.21
CA GLU A 547 18.53 -3.86 25.63
C GLU A 547 19.41 -4.94 26.28
N THR A 548 20.16 -5.71 25.49
CA THR A 548 21.05 -6.76 26.00
C THR A 548 22.49 -6.27 26.12
N ASP A 549 23.28 -6.90 27.03
CA ASP A 549 24.74 -6.72 27.08
C ASP A 549 25.46 -7.10 25.77
N ALA A 550 24.71 -7.72 24.84
CA ALA A 550 25.14 -8.05 23.49
C ALA A 550 25.06 -6.87 22.50
N TRP A 551 24.68 -5.65 22.94
CA TRP A 551 24.82 -4.41 22.18
C TRP A 551 26.28 -4.25 21.78
N GLN A 552 26.57 -4.74 20.60
CA GLN A 552 27.92 -4.72 20.08
C GLN A 552 28.10 -3.50 19.18
N GLU A 553 29.32 -3.04 19.10
CA GLU A 553 29.76 -1.92 18.26
C GLU A 553 29.25 -2.02 16.81
N TRP A 554 29.14 -3.27 16.28
CA TRP A 554 28.65 -3.52 14.93
C TRP A 554 27.25 -2.97 14.65
N LEU A 555 26.33 -3.09 15.60
CA LEU A 555 24.94 -2.63 15.37
C LEU A 555 24.85 -1.10 15.40
N SER A 556 25.66 -0.43 16.24
CA SER A 556 25.71 1.03 16.28
C SER A 556 26.32 1.63 15.01
N GLU A 557 27.17 0.88 14.32
CA GLU A 557 27.81 1.27 13.07
C GLU A 557 27.08 0.79 11.83
N CYS A 558 26.15 -0.17 11.97
CA CYS A 558 25.38 -0.72 10.89
C CYS A 558 24.53 0.37 10.21
N ARG A 559 24.59 0.42 8.88
CA ARG A 559 23.74 1.31 8.08
C ARG A 559 22.53 0.56 7.55
N ILE A 560 21.34 1.15 7.73
CA ILE A 560 20.10 0.59 7.23
C ILE A 560 19.61 1.44 6.07
N TRP A 561 19.51 0.83 4.89
CA TRP A 561 19.00 1.39 3.68
C TRP A 561 17.61 0.85 3.37
N MET A 562 16.65 1.75 3.18
CA MET A 562 15.29 1.39 2.79
C MET A 562 15.17 1.50 1.28
N TYR A 563 14.80 0.40 0.62
CA TYR A 563 14.47 0.39 -0.79
C TYR A 563 12.95 0.48 -1.00
N ARG A 564 12.52 0.98 -2.13
CA ARG A 564 11.15 0.85 -2.64
C ARG A 564 11.21 0.19 -4.00
N GLY A 565 10.14 -0.49 -4.38
CA GLY A 565 10.30 -1.19 -5.62
C GLY A 565 9.07 -1.75 -6.23
N ALA A 566 8.20 -2.36 -5.49
CA ALA A 566 7.03 -3.01 -6.06
C ALA A 566 5.98 -1.99 -6.54
N TRP A 567 5.78 -0.89 -5.78
CA TRP A 567 4.64 0.02 -5.99
C TRP A 567 5.02 1.45 -6.34
N GLN A 568 5.97 2.01 -5.63
CA GLN A 568 6.40 3.40 -5.74
C GLN A 568 7.91 3.52 -5.60
N GLU A 569 8.46 4.65 -6.05
CA GLU A 569 9.84 5.03 -5.78
C GLU A 569 9.89 6.17 -4.76
N TRP A 570 11.05 6.40 -4.17
CA TRP A 570 11.29 7.53 -3.30
C TRP A 570 11.19 8.86 -4.06
N ASP A 571 10.59 9.86 -3.44
CA ASP A 571 10.68 11.21 -3.96
C ASP A 571 12.14 11.69 -3.99
N ILE A 572 12.51 12.45 -5.02
CA ILE A 572 13.88 12.89 -5.23
C ILE A 572 14.47 13.65 -4.04
N ASP A 573 13.64 14.39 -3.30
CA ASP A 573 14.08 15.11 -2.11
C ASP A 573 14.39 14.19 -0.92
N GLN A 574 13.91 12.96 -0.96
CA GLN A 574 14.14 11.95 0.09
C GLN A 574 15.38 11.08 -0.20
N ILE A 575 15.73 10.91 -1.46
CA ILE A 575 16.82 10.00 -1.86
C ILE A 575 18.14 10.42 -1.20
N GLU A 576 18.75 9.49 -0.47
CA GLU A 576 20.06 9.66 0.16
C GLU A 576 21.16 8.83 -0.52
N MET A 577 20.79 7.75 -1.24
CA MET A 577 21.69 7.01 -2.12
C MET A 577 20.98 6.69 -3.44
N ALA A 578 21.59 7.09 -4.54
CA ALA A 578 21.14 6.86 -5.90
C ALA A 578 22.20 6.03 -6.64
N VAL A 579 21.85 4.84 -7.06
CA VAL A 579 22.75 3.90 -7.75
C VAL A 579 22.40 3.86 -9.22
N PRO A 580 23.20 4.47 -10.11
CA PRO A 580 22.99 4.39 -11.55
C PRO A 580 23.16 2.96 -12.04
N ILE A 581 22.23 2.49 -12.85
CA ILE A 581 22.20 1.15 -13.42
C ILE A 581 22.43 1.27 -14.94
N SER A 582 23.42 0.55 -15.45
CA SER A 582 23.71 0.49 -16.88
C SER A 582 22.67 -0.35 -17.64
N PRO A 583 22.57 -0.20 -18.98
CA PRO A 583 21.68 -1.04 -19.80
C PRO A 583 21.93 -2.55 -19.65
N GLU A 584 23.18 -2.94 -19.43
CA GLU A 584 23.55 -4.35 -19.20
C GLU A 584 23.04 -4.83 -17.85
N GLU A 585 23.25 -4.05 -16.78
CA GLU A 585 22.76 -4.36 -15.43
C GLU A 585 21.23 -4.37 -15.38
N LEU A 586 20.57 -3.47 -16.09
CA LEU A 586 19.12 -3.43 -16.18
C LEU A 586 18.56 -4.70 -16.85
N ARG A 587 19.19 -5.15 -17.94
CA ARG A 587 18.86 -6.41 -18.60
C ARG A 587 19.12 -7.61 -17.67
N PHE A 588 20.21 -7.56 -16.91
CA PHE A 588 20.52 -8.60 -15.93
C PHE A 588 19.47 -8.67 -14.83
N LYS A 589 19.06 -7.52 -14.25
CA LYS A 589 17.96 -7.39 -13.30
C LYS A 589 16.67 -7.99 -13.86
N ARG A 590 16.28 -7.63 -15.08
CA ARG A 590 15.10 -8.19 -15.77
C ARG A 590 15.15 -9.71 -15.82
N ASN A 591 16.26 -10.27 -16.27
CA ASN A 591 16.44 -11.72 -16.36
C ASN A 591 16.36 -12.42 -15.00
N THR A 592 16.76 -11.73 -13.94
CA THR A 592 16.64 -12.22 -12.56
C THR A 592 15.18 -12.21 -12.11
N ILE A 593 14.45 -11.12 -12.33
CA ILE A 593 13.01 -11.03 -12.03
C ILE A 593 12.23 -12.12 -12.77
N LEU A 594 12.57 -12.41 -14.03
CA LEU A 594 11.94 -13.46 -14.83
C LEU A 594 12.17 -14.89 -14.30
N LYS A 595 13.00 -15.10 -13.25
CA LYS A 595 13.08 -16.40 -12.56
C LYS A 595 11.87 -16.67 -11.68
N HIS A 596 11.15 -15.65 -11.26
CA HIS A 596 9.93 -15.73 -10.45
C HIS A 596 8.70 -15.96 -11.36
N GLN A 597 8.66 -17.12 -12.00
CA GLN A 597 7.68 -17.49 -13.03
C GLN A 597 6.23 -17.46 -12.49
N SER A 598 6.02 -17.96 -11.26
CA SER A 598 4.71 -17.98 -10.63
C SER A 598 4.09 -16.59 -10.43
N GLN A 599 4.89 -15.51 -10.57
CA GLN A 599 4.45 -14.13 -10.42
C GLN A 599 4.29 -13.40 -11.76
N MET A 600 4.57 -14.06 -12.88
CA MET A 600 4.53 -13.43 -14.21
C MET A 600 3.11 -13.34 -14.79
N GLU A 601 2.27 -14.34 -14.54
CA GLU A 601 0.92 -14.43 -15.13
C GLU A 601 -0.14 -13.73 -14.29
N SER A 602 0.09 -13.61 -13.00
CA SER A 602 -0.80 -12.90 -12.10
C SER A 602 -0.08 -11.71 -11.50
N ALA A 603 -0.23 -10.54 -12.10
CA ALA A 603 -0.06 -9.31 -11.31
C ALA A 603 -1.26 -9.26 -10.35
N PRO A 604 -1.19 -9.80 -9.12
CA PRO A 604 -2.36 -9.91 -8.26
C PRO A 604 -2.86 -8.55 -7.77
N PHE A 605 -2.20 -7.47 -8.18
CA PHE A 605 -2.40 -6.18 -7.58
C PHE A 605 -2.37 -5.05 -8.58
N MET A 606 -3.46 -4.35 -8.60
CA MET A 606 -3.58 -2.94 -8.87
C MET A 606 -3.70 -2.50 -10.31
N GLY A 607 -4.90 -2.44 -10.74
CA GLY A 607 -5.35 -1.44 -11.69
C GLY A 607 -5.11 -1.79 -13.14
N ASN A 608 -5.51 -0.88 -14.00
CA ASN A 608 -5.31 -0.90 -15.45
C ASN A 608 -3.85 -0.96 -15.91
N ASP A 609 -2.91 -1.31 -15.04
CA ASP A 609 -1.52 -1.46 -15.39
C ASP A 609 -1.26 -2.91 -15.82
N GLU A 610 -1.43 -3.18 -17.10
CA GLU A 610 -1.17 -4.48 -17.72
C GLU A 610 0.33 -4.83 -17.80
N ARG A 611 1.22 -3.91 -17.37
CA ARG A 611 2.65 -4.16 -17.38
C ARG A 611 3.04 -5.20 -16.34
N LEU A 612 3.91 -6.11 -16.73
CA LEU A 612 4.52 -7.09 -15.84
C LEU A 612 5.41 -6.40 -14.77
N PHE A 613 5.69 -7.06 -13.67
CA PHE A 613 6.52 -6.52 -12.58
C PHE A 613 7.87 -5.95 -13.07
N TRP A 614 8.56 -6.68 -13.94
CA TRP A 614 9.84 -6.22 -14.47
C TRP A 614 9.70 -4.93 -15.30
N GLN A 615 8.61 -4.78 -16.08
CA GLN A 615 8.35 -3.56 -16.85
C GLN A 615 8.12 -2.36 -15.94
N ARG A 616 7.34 -2.54 -14.89
CA ARG A 616 7.10 -1.49 -13.89
C ARG A 616 8.38 -1.09 -13.17
N ALA A 617 9.22 -2.07 -12.81
CA ALA A 617 10.50 -1.83 -12.15
C ALA A 617 11.44 -1.03 -13.04
N GLU A 618 11.55 -1.41 -14.33
CA GLU A 618 12.38 -0.68 -15.30
C GLU A 618 11.86 0.74 -15.54
N ASP A 619 10.57 0.91 -15.84
CA ASP A 619 9.97 2.21 -16.08
C ASP A 619 10.18 3.16 -14.90
N ARG A 620 10.10 2.65 -13.66
CA ARG A 620 10.34 3.42 -12.46
C ARG A 620 11.80 3.83 -12.33
N ASN A 621 12.74 2.92 -12.55
CA ASN A 621 14.16 3.23 -12.52
C ASN A 621 14.56 4.22 -13.64
N HIS A 622 13.95 4.11 -14.83
CA HIS A 622 14.09 5.10 -15.91
C HIS A 622 13.52 6.46 -15.51
N ALA A 623 12.30 6.50 -14.94
CA ALA A 623 11.67 7.75 -14.51
C ALA A 623 12.51 8.49 -13.47
N THR A 624 13.11 7.76 -12.51
CA THR A 624 14.01 8.34 -11.53
C THR A 624 15.25 8.96 -12.20
N ALA A 625 15.87 8.25 -13.13
CA ALA A 625 17.02 8.77 -13.90
C ALA A 625 16.65 10.00 -14.73
N GLU A 626 15.48 10.02 -15.37
CA GLU A 626 14.98 11.16 -16.14
C GLU A 626 14.79 12.41 -15.27
N ILE A 627 14.28 12.24 -14.03
CA ILE A 627 14.15 13.38 -13.12
C ILE A 627 15.52 13.94 -12.76
N TYR A 628 16.52 13.09 -12.44
CA TYR A 628 17.89 13.55 -12.18
C TYR A 628 18.46 14.33 -13.38
N ALA A 629 18.25 13.85 -14.60
CA ALA A 629 18.68 14.53 -15.81
C ALA A 629 17.99 15.90 -16.00
N ARG A 630 16.67 15.98 -15.79
CA ARG A 630 15.91 17.25 -15.87
C ARG A 630 16.34 18.27 -14.82
N LEU A 631 16.79 17.82 -13.66
CA LEU A 631 17.37 18.69 -12.63
C LEU A 631 18.75 19.24 -12.99
N GLY A 632 19.35 18.77 -14.09
CA GLY A 632 20.65 19.20 -14.58
C GLY A 632 21.83 18.36 -14.07
N LEU A 633 21.54 17.21 -13.48
CA LEU A 633 22.53 16.20 -13.08
C LEU A 633 22.87 15.28 -14.28
N ALA A 634 23.70 14.26 -14.06
CA ALA A 634 24.09 13.35 -15.13
C ALA A 634 22.90 12.55 -15.68
N ASN A 635 22.91 12.32 -16.99
CA ASN A 635 21.92 11.51 -17.66
C ASN A 635 22.32 10.03 -17.59
N TYR A 636 21.61 9.26 -16.78
CA TYR A 636 21.76 7.81 -16.62
C TYR A 636 20.60 7.07 -17.29
N GLU A 637 20.81 5.80 -17.65
CA GLU A 637 19.76 4.93 -18.19
C GLU A 637 18.68 4.67 -17.16
N ALA A 638 19.09 4.27 -15.96
CA ALA A 638 18.21 3.94 -14.86
C ALA A 638 18.90 4.23 -13.52
N ILE A 639 18.12 4.44 -12.46
CA ILE A 639 18.61 4.65 -11.10
C ILE A 639 17.75 3.81 -10.13
N GLU A 640 18.41 3.04 -9.25
CA GLU A 640 17.83 2.48 -8.05
C GLU A 640 18.08 3.43 -6.87
N ALA A 641 17.08 3.67 -6.05
CA ALA A 641 17.11 4.71 -5.02
C ALA A 641 16.87 4.16 -3.62
N PHE A 642 17.57 4.76 -2.65
CA PHE A 642 17.52 4.33 -1.25
C PHE A 642 17.45 5.54 -0.31
N VAL A 643 16.75 5.34 0.80
CA VAL A 643 16.69 6.27 1.92
C VAL A 643 17.30 5.59 3.14
N ARG A 644 18.08 6.33 3.89
CA ARG A 644 18.71 5.80 5.09
C ARG A 644 17.76 5.87 6.28
N TYR A 645 17.53 4.74 6.94
CA TYR A 645 16.93 4.72 8.25
C TYR A 645 17.98 5.06 9.30
N LYS A 646 17.71 6.08 10.12
CA LYS A 646 18.60 6.48 11.23
C LYS A 646 18.04 5.90 12.51
N MET A 647 18.79 5.02 13.14
CA MET A 647 18.48 4.52 14.47
C MET A 647 18.64 5.67 15.47
N GLU A 648 17.53 6.09 16.09
CA GLU A 648 17.54 7.09 17.17
C GLU A 648 18.14 6.55 18.47
#